data_06673c6c2ecbfa45e98415fd86b4a3f4
#
_entry.id   06673c6c2ecbfa45e98415fd86b4a3f4
#
_cell.length_a   1.000
_cell.length_b   1.000
_cell.length_c   1.000
_cell.angle_alpha   90.00
_cell.angle_beta   90.00
_cell.angle_gamma   90.00
#
_symmetry.space_group_name_H-M   'P 1'
#
loop_
_entity.id
_entity.type
_entity.pdbx_description
1 polymer ?
#
loop_
_entity_poly.entity_id
_entity_poly.type
_entity_poly.pdbx_seq_one_letter_code
_entity_poly.pdbx_strand_id
1 'polypeptide(L)'
;MIKKGFTLIELLAVIAIISILATIGVTAVIKIYNDSVKKTMIVQENNVAEASKSYLEDYCIDPLDNTYKCPSSYENNSEIRYICLSDLQDNEKGNYVSKVNYKNEDCKGIITFSKNDDGEYIKAKTYLYCDYDTKDKKYNYVTDESLDTSKYPICNIASGITDPKETTSTTSTTTKKADLACTFNGELMQGSEYTYGPYTYRYKQEGIFSSSGLAWRNMANDGWGVQLTNKSSSAQITEAPCTSINSKNVTSYAYLYEGSAASSINVTFNSANVTNMQGMFKDTKATSINLTSLNTSKVINMISMFEGSNAISLNLNSFNTTNVVSMISMFRSSSATALDLSSFDTKNVTDMSIMFNSSNATTLNLSSFNTSNVRSMGWMFQSSKATTLNLNNFNTSNVSNMQSMFESSSATTINISNFNTSKITNMSTMFHNVKATILDLSSFDTRNVINMNDMFGMSKIKTIYVGSNFITNKVTSSTNMFKNSTSLAGGFGTKYNSSKIDKTYARIDSCATPGYFTDKNNSSLAGGTFETDSWATIISNVRSGQTCMYKVGDTKSVSVGTYGTHTVRISNMSTPSECSKSNFSQTACGFVLEFADIITSYKVNDTDTYKGGWPACKMRTFVNNNIYNALPSDLKSGIINTKVITGHGSADSQNLTSTDKLYLLSTAEVWENGTSNEIKYDTARDVTRQLDYYKQMGTTTNNYSAAAKKMNSGGYIWRLRTAWSFNPDSVYGVERSGDWYSRDPEYTGGVSPAFRIG
;
A
#
# COMPACT_ATOMS: atom_id res chain seq x y z
N MET A 1 6.70 -2.31 -50.34
CA MET A 1 6.17 -3.20 -49.31
C MET A 1 4.83 -3.77 -49.76
N ILE A 2 4.81 -5.06 -50.16
CA ILE A 2 3.62 -5.72 -50.62
C ILE A 2 2.79 -6.14 -49.40
N LYS A 3 1.60 -5.55 -49.25
CA LYS A 3 0.61 -6.02 -48.26
C LYS A 3 0.16 -7.43 -48.69
N LYS A 4 0.55 -8.47 -47.95
CA LYS A 4 -0.04 -9.80 -48.09
C LYS A 4 -1.50 -9.73 -47.63
N GLY A 5 -2.43 -9.91 -48.55
CA GLY A 5 -3.85 -10.10 -48.24
C GLY A 5 -4.08 -11.47 -47.55
N PHE A 6 -5.01 -11.52 -46.63
CA PHE A 6 -5.45 -12.78 -46.00
C PHE A 6 -5.92 -13.78 -47.06
N THR A 7 -5.53 -15.05 -46.91
CA THR A 7 -6.01 -16.13 -47.77
C THR A 7 -7.45 -16.50 -47.37
N LEU A 8 -8.23 -17.03 -48.31
CA LEU A 8 -9.61 -17.49 -48.06
C LEU A 8 -9.70 -18.51 -46.91
N ILE A 9 -8.64 -19.31 -46.72
CA ILE A 9 -8.55 -20.32 -45.65
C ILE A 9 -8.32 -19.64 -44.28
N GLU A 10 -7.50 -18.61 -44.21
CA GLU A 10 -7.29 -17.82 -42.97
C GLU A 10 -8.57 -17.08 -42.57
N LEU A 11 -9.32 -16.54 -43.53
CA LEU A 11 -10.61 -15.90 -43.27
C LEU A 11 -11.66 -16.89 -42.80
N LEU A 12 -11.73 -18.08 -43.38
CA LEU A 12 -12.64 -19.17 -42.96
C LEU A 12 -12.28 -19.70 -41.55
N ALA A 13 -10.99 -19.82 -41.25
CA ALA A 13 -10.54 -20.21 -39.91
C ALA A 13 -10.91 -19.16 -38.86
N VAL A 14 -10.76 -17.87 -39.15
CA VAL A 14 -11.17 -16.77 -38.27
C VAL A 14 -12.70 -16.77 -38.07
N ILE A 15 -13.49 -16.96 -39.12
CA ILE A 15 -14.97 -17.05 -39.03
C ILE A 15 -15.40 -18.27 -38.22
N ALA A 16 -14.73 -19.42 -38.38
CA ALA A 16 -15.01 -20.63 -37.60
C ALA A 16 -14.68 -20.41 -36.11
N ILE A 17 -13.54 -19.77 -35.79
CA ILE A 17 -13.17 -19.43 -34.42
C ILE A 17 -14.15 -18.43 -33.81
N ILE A 18 -14.54 -17.40 -34.54
CA ILE A 18 -15.53 -16.42 -34.09
C ILE A 18 -16.89 -17.08 -33.87
N SER A 19 -17.30 -18.03 -34.72
CA SER A 19 -18.57 -18.75 -34.59
C SER A 19 -18.57 -19.71 -33.38
N ILE A 20 -17.44 -20.35 -33.07
CA ILE A 20 -17.25 -21.19 -31.87
C ILE A 20 -17.23 -20.32 -30.63
N LEU A 21 -16.54 -19.19 -30.67
CA LEU A 21 -16.53 -18.22 -29.57
C LEU A 21 -17.90 -17.58 -29.35
N ALA A 22 -18.68 -17.35 -30.38
CA ALA A 22 -20.03 -16.81 -30.28
C ALA A 22 -21.03 -17.82 -29.70
N THR A 23 -20.85 -19.12 -29.92
CA THR A 23 -21.76 -20.17 -29.38
C THR A 23 -21.46 -20.51 -27.91
N ILE A 24 -20.19 -20.40 -27.48
CA ILE A 24 -19.80 -20.69 -26.09
C ILE A 24 -19.82 -19.43 -25.23
N GLY A 25 -19.69 -18.25 -25.86
CA GLY A 25 -19.37 -17.02 -25.19
C GLY A 25 -20.54 -16.18 -24.66
N VAL A 26 -21.70 -16.18 -25.33
CA VAL A 26 -22.77 -15.22 -24.98
C VAL A 26 -23.40 -15.53 -23.62
N THR A 27 -23.71 -16.78 -23.35
CA THR A 27 -24.27 -17.20 -22.04
C THR A 27 -23.25 -17.10 -20.89
N ALA A 28 -21.98 -17.44 -21.13
CA ALA A 28 -20.92 -17.31 -20.14
C ALA A 28 -20.57 -15.85 -19.88
N VAL A 29 -20.50 -15.03 -20.93
CA VAL A 29 -20.23 -13.58 -20.80
C VAL A 29 -21.40 -12.88 -20.09
N ILE A 30 -22.64 -13.21 -20.41
CA ILE A 30 -23.82 -12.66 -19.72
C ILE A 30 -23.84 -13.10 -18.26
N LYS A 31 -23.46 -14.32 -17.94
CA LYS A 31 -23.37 -14.81 -16.57
C LYS A 31 -22.27 -14.05 -15.80
N ILE A 32 -21.06 -13.92 -16.36
CA ILE A 32 -19.95 -13.18 -15.76
C ILE A 32 -20.33 -11.69 -15.57
N TYR A 33 -20.99 -11.08 -16.55
CA TYR A 33 -21.47 -9.71 -16.46
C TYR A 33 -22.49 -9.55 -15.32
N ASN A 34 -23.51 -10.43 -15.27
CA ASN A 34 -24.53 -10.38 -14.21
C ASN A 34 -23.94 -10.64 -12.83
N ASP A 35 -23.00 -11.57 -12.70
CA ASP A 35 -22.29 -11.83 -11.43
C ASP A 35 -21.42 -10.65 -11.02
N SER A 36 -20.80 -9.96 -11.98
CA SER A 36 -20.03 -8.74 -11.73
C SER A 36 -20.94 -7.60 -11.26
N VAL A 37 -22.09 -7.42 -11.91
CA VAL A 37 -23.07 -6.38 -11.51
C VAL A 37 -23.61 -6.66 -10.11
N LYS A 38 -23.95 -7.91 -9.78
CA LYS A 38 -24.39 -8.28 -8.42
C LYS A 38 -23.32 -8.00 -7.37
N LYS A 39 -22.04 -8.30 -7.65
CA LYS A 39 -20.93 -7.98 -6.73
C LYS A 39 -20.80 -6.47 -6.52
N THR A 40 -20.95 -5.68 -7.58
CA THR A 40 -20.92 -4.22 -7.49
C THR A 40 -22.07 -3.71 -6.62
N MET A 41 -23.26 -4.29 -6.73
CA MET A 41 -24.41 -3.91 -5.92
C MET A 41 -24.19 -4.17 -4.42
N ILE A 42 -23.62 -5.32 -4.06
CA ILE A 42 -23.28 -5.63 -2.64
C ILE A 42 -22.31 -4.58 -2.08
N VAL A 43 -21.32 -4.14 -2.85
CA VAL A 43 -20.40 -3.07 -2.42
C VAL A 43 -21.14 -1.75 -2.24
N GLN A 44 -22.07 -1.42 -3.13
CA GLN A 44 -22.88 -0.20 -3.02
C GLN A 44 -23.80 -0.25 -1.79
N GLU A 45 -24.44 -1.38 -1.52
CA GLU A 45 -25.26 -1.59 -0.31
C GLU A 45 -24.47 -1.35 0.98
N ASN A 46 -23.27 -1.91 1.07
CA ASN A 46 -22.40 -1.72 2.22
C ASN A 46 -21.96 -0.26 2.37
N ASN A 47 -21.61 0.42 1.28
CA ASN A 47 -21.25 1.84 1.30
C ASN A 47 -22.41 2.71 1.77
N VAL A 48 -23.64 2.41 1.34
CA VAL A 48 -24.85 3.11 1.78
C VAL A 48 -25.10 2.86 3.28
N ALA A 49 -24.91 1.63 3.76
CA ALA A 49 -25.07 1.31 5.16
C ALA A 49 -24.07 2.05 6.06
N GLU A 50 -22.81 2.17 5.65
CA GLU A 50 -21.80 2.93 6.40
C GLU A 50 -22.06 4.44 6.34
N ALA A 51 -22.39 4.99 5.16
CA ALA A 51 -22.72 6.39 5.01
C ALA A 51 -23.95 6.80 5.84
N SER A 52 -24.90 5.89 6.02
CA SER A 52 -26.10 6.15 6.80
C SER A 52 -25.84 6.33 8.30
N LYS A 53 -24.79 5.69 8.84
CA LYS A 53 -24.36 5.90 10.23
C LYS A 53 -23.85 7.32 10.44
N SER A 54 -22.98 7.80 9.54
CA SER A 54 -22.48 9.17 9.62
C SER A 54 -23.62 10.21 9.48
N TYR A 55 -24.59 9.93 8.60
CA TYR A 55 -25.78 10.79 8.48
C TYR A 55 -26.59 10.82 9.78
N LEU A 56 -26.75 9.68 10.47
CA LEU A 56 -27.43 9.63 11.78
C LEU A 56 -26.68 10.45 12.83
N GLU A 57 -25.36 10.33 12.89
CA GLU A 57 -24.51 11.09 13.80
C GLU A 57 -24.67 12.60 13.57
N ASP A 58 -24.70 13.04 12.32
CA ASP A 58 -24.76 14.47 11.98
C ASP A 58 -26.16 15.07 12.13
N TYR A 59 -27.21 14.32 11.86
CA TYR A 59 -28.59 14.85 11.78
C TYR A 59 -29.55 14.31 12.84
N CYS A 60 -29.20 13.22 13.53
CA CYS A 60 -30.08 12.56 14.45
C CYS A 60 -29.56 12.50 15.89
N ILE A 61 -28.33 12.93 16.15
CA ILE A 61 -27.74 12.98 17.49
C ILE A 61 -27.69 14.44 17.96
N ASP A 62 -28.23 14.72 19.15
CA ASP A 62 -28.04 16.01 19.80
C ASP A 62 -26.63 16.07 20.40
N PRO A 63 -25.76 17.01 19.95
CA PRO A 63 -24.38 17.08 20.43
C PRO A 63 -24.24 17.50 21.92
N LEU A 64 -25.35 17.95 22.54
CA LEU A 64 -25.32 18.41 23.93
C LEU A 64 -25.62 17.31 24.95
N ASP A 65 -26.48 16.35 24.61
CA ASP A 65 -26.89 15.29 25.55
C ASP A 65 -26.79 13.87 24.98
N ASN A 66 -26.28 13.73 23.76
CA ASN A 66 -26.10 12.46 23.05
C ASN A 66 -27.41 11.68 22.84
N THR A 67 -28.55 12.38 22.79
CA THR A 67 -29.86 11.76 22.54
C THR A 67 -30.21 11.76 21.06
N TYR A 68 -30.91 10.69 20.61
CA TYR A 68 -31.37 10.59 19.23
C TYR A 68 -32.68 11.39 19.05
N LYS A 69 -32.61 12.45 18.23
CA LYS A 69 -33.74 13.31 17.86
C LYS A 69 -33.95 13.38 16.34
N CYS A 70 -34.04 12.22 15.67
CA CYS A 70 -34.40 12.22 14.26
C CYS A 70 -35.77 12.85 14.04
N PRO A 71 -36.01 13.51 12.87
CA PRO A 71 -37.35 13.94 12.49
C PRO A 71 -38.35 12.79 12.62
N SER A 72 -39.55 13.07 13.14
CA SER A 72 -40.61 12.08 13.33
C SER A 72 -41.02 11.33 12.05
N SER A 73 -40.75 11.92 10.89
CA SER A 73 -40.93 11.29 9.58
C SER A 73 -40.09 10.01 9.35
N TYR A 74 -39.02 9.84 10.12
CA TYR A 74 -38.15 8.66 10.04
C TYR A 74 -38.48 7.60 11.08
N GLU A 75 -39.50 7.79 11.90
CA GLU A 75 -39.95 6.83 12.89
C GLU A 75 -41.08 5.95 12.34
N ASN A 76 -40.94 4.63 12.50
CA ASN A 76 -42.00 3.68 12.22
C ASN A 76 -42.20 2.82 13.48
N ASN A 77 -43.35 2.98 14.17
CA ASN A 77 -43.76 2.22 15.34
C ASN A 77 -42.73 2.18 16.50
N SER A 78 -42.08 3.27 16.82
CA SER A 78 -41.23 3.48 18.00
C SER A 78 -39.97 2.59 18.17
N GLU A 79 -39.76 1.56 17.36
CA GLU A 79 -38.63 0.63 17.52
C GLU A 79 -37.62 0.60 16.36
N ILE A 80 -38.00 1.00 15.14
CA ILE A 80 -37.16 1.00 13.98
C ILE A 80 -37.16 2.38 13.36
N ARG A 81 -36.00 3.01 13.27
CA ARG A 81 -35.81 4.23 12.47
C ARG A 81 -35.33 3.88 11.08
N TYR A 82 -35.70 4.68 10.10
CA TYR A 82 -35.29 4.51 8.73
C TYR A 82 -34.96 5.86 8.08
N ILE A 83 -34.11 5.84 7.06
CA ILE A 83 -33.86 6.96 6.16
C ILE A 83 -33.98 6.49 4.72
N CYS A 84 -34.24 7.42 3.80
CA CYS A 84 -34.28 7.11 2.40
C CYS A 84 -32.90 7.29 1.75
N LEU A 85 -32.58 6.53 0.71
CA LEU A 85 -31.34 6.69 -0.05
C LEU A 85 -31.19 8.11 -0.61
N SER A 86 -32.30 8.76 -0.99
CA SER A 86 -32.34 10.16 -1.44
C SER A 86 -31.77 11.13 -0.42
N ASP A 87 -31.96 10.89 0.88
CA ASP A 87 -31.44 11.77 1.94
C ASP A 87 -29.92 11.73 2.02
N LEU A 88 -29.33 10.56 1.79
CA LEU A 88 -27.87 10.37 1.75
C LEU A 88 -27.22 10.95 0.49
N GLN A 89 -28.00 11.15 -0.56
CA GLN A 89 -27.56 11.69 -1.85
C GLN A 89 -27.88 13.18 -2.02
N ASP A 90 -28.47 13.81 -1.01
CA ASP A 90 -28.84 15.21 -1.02
C ASP A 90 -27.61 16.10 -0.79
N ASN A 91 -27.30 16.94 -1.77
CA ASN A 91 -26.16 17.86 -1.70
C ASN A 91 -26.31 18.93 -0.60
N GLU A 92 -27.54 19.31 -0.25
CA GLU A 92 -27.81 20.26 0.83
C GLU A 92 -27.60 19.64 2.21
N LYS A 93 -27.69 18.31 2.29
CA LYS A 93 -27.47 17.51 3.52
C LYS A 93 -26.10 16.84 3.57
N GLY A 94 -25.13 17.26 2.76
CA GLY A 94 -23.74 16.81 2.86
C GLY A 94 -23.31 15.72 1.87
N ASN A 95 -24.21 15.14 1.06
CA ASN A 95 -23.93 14.15 0.02
C ASN A 95 -23.06 12.98 0.51
N TYR A 96 -23.57 12.20 1.48
CA TYR A 96 -22.85 11.11 2.16
C TYR A 96 -22.54 9.92 1.26
N VAL A 97 -23.30 9.73 0.19
CA VAL A 97 -23.07 8.65 -0.78
C VAL A 97 -23.31 9.14 -2.21
N SER A 98 -22.45 8.76 -3.12
CA SER A 98 -22.64 9.01 -4.55
C SER A 98 -23.85 8.22 -5.09
N LYS A 99 -24.33 8.56 -6.29
CA LYS A 99 -25.45 7.85 -6.93
C LYS A 99 -25.22 6.34 -6.95
N VAL A 100 -26.23 5.60 -6.48
CA VAL A 100 -26.27 4.14 -6.52
C VAL A 100 -27.01 3.73 -7.77
N ASN A 101 -26.36 2.94 -8.64
CA ASN A 101 -26.88 2.60 -9.96
C ASN A 101 -26.82 1.08 -10.20
N TYR A 102 -27.84 0.55 -10.85
CA TYR A 102 -27.86 -0.79 -11.41
C TYR A 102 -28.01 -0.69 -12.92
N LYS A 103 -27.03 -1.18 -13.68
CA LYS A 103 -26.98 -1.13 -15.16
C LYS A 103 -27.25 0.28 -15.74
N ASN A 104 -26.67 1.32 -15.11
CA ASN A 104 -26.81 2.74 -15.43
C ASN A 104 -28.18 3.36 -15.08
N GLU A 105 -29.06 2.65 -14.41
CA GLU A 105 -30.32 3.19 -13.91
C GLU A 105 -30.23 3.50 -12.41
N ASP A 106 -30.77 4.63 -11.99
CA ASP A 106 -30.72 5.09 -10.61
C ASP A 106 -31.54 4.18 -9.69
N CYS A 107 -30.99 3.88 -8.51
CA CYS A 107 -31.66 3.10 -7.47
C CYS A 107 -32.39 4.02 -6.49
N LYS A 108 -33.51 3.52 -5.94
CA LYS A 108 -34.13 4.01 -4.71
C LYS A 108 -33.76 3.09 -3.56
N GLY A 109 -33.86 3.56 -2.33
CA GLY A 109 -33.49 2.71 -1.20
C GLY A 109 -34.11 3.14 0.11
N ILE A 110 -34.23 2.17 0.99
CA ILE A 110 -34.63 2.30 2.39
C ILE A 110 -33.50 1.77 3.23
N ILE A 111 -33.07 2.51 4.23
CA ILE A 111 -32.09 2.07 5.22
C ILE A 111 -32.81 2.03 6.57
N THR A 112 -32.86 0.85 7.18
CA THR A 112 -33.45 0.63 8.50
C THR A 112 -32.38 0.43 9.55
N PHE A 113 -32.66 0.88 10.80
CA PHE A 113 -31.75 0.77 11.91
C PHE A 113 -32.39 -0.04 13.04
N SER A 114 -31.62 -0.92 13.65
CA SER A 114 -32.02 -1.66 14.86
C SER A 114 -31.17 -1.22 16.05
N LYS A 115 -31.81 -1.17 17.21
CA LYS A 115 -31.15 -0.86 18.49
C LYS A 115 -30.46 -2.09 19.07
N ASN A 116 -29.37 -1.86 19.83
CA ASN A 116 -28.80 -2.85 20.73
C ASN A 116 -29.59 -2.90 22.07
N ASP A 117 -29.15 -3.75 22.96
CA ASP A 117 -29.76 -3.91 24.29
C ASP A 117 -29.64 -2.64 25.16
N ASP A 118 -28.68 -1.77 24.86
CA ASP A 118 -28.46 -0.47 25.54
C ASP A 118 -29.26 0.67 24.91
N GLY A 119 -30.03 0.40 23.85
CA GLY A 119 -30.89 1.36 23.17
C GLY A 119 -30.22 2.20 22.07
N GLU A 120 -28.96 1.92 21.73
CA GLU A 120 -28.24 2.61 20.66
C GLU A 120 -28.53 1.98 19.27
N TYR A 121 -28.58 2.82 18.22
CA TYR A 121 -28.75 2.35 16.84
C TYR A 121 -27.40 1.91 16.25
N ILE A 122 -27.14 0.61 16.25
CA ILE A 122 -25.83 0.06 15.85
C ILE A 122 -25.83 -0.73 14.53
N LYS A 123 -27.00 -1.10 14.03
CA LYS A 123 -27.08 -1.96 12.85
C LYS A 123 -27.94 -1.33 11.76
N ALA A 124 -27.31 -0.93 10.66
CA ALA A 124 -27.98 -0.47 9.47
C ALA A 124 -28.19 -1.65 8.49
N LYS A 125 -29.39 -1.77 7.93
CA LYS A 125 -29.68 -2.70 6.84
C LYS A 125 -30.23 -1.90 5.65
N THR A 126 -29.58 -2.03 4.50
CA THR A 126 -29.92 -1.34 3.27
C THR A 126 -30.80 -2.21 2.36
N TYR A 127 -31.85 -1.63 1.84
CA TYR A 127 -32.74 -2.23 0.85
C TYR A 127 -32.75 -1.37 -0.39
N LEU A 128 -32.24 -1.88 -1.51
CA LEU A 128 -32.17 -1.17 -2.81
C LEU A 128 -33.22 -1.70 -3.77
N TYR A 129 -33.84 -0.78 -4.52
CA TYR A 129 -34.86 -1.00 -5.53
C TYR A 129 -34.41 -0.26 -6.80
N CYS A 130 -33.95 -0.99 -7.81
CA CYS A 130 -33.31 -0.40 -8.98
C CYS A 130 -33.98 -0.84 -10.27
N ASP A 131 -33.91 0.02 -11.30
CA ASP A 131 -34.36 -0.26 -12.67
C ASP A 131 -35.85 -0.67 -12.69
N TYR A 132 -36.74 0.30 -12.39
CA TYR A 132 -38.19 0.05 -12.36
C TYR A 132 -38.77 -0.09 -13.76
N ASP A 133 -39.24 -1.28 -14.08
CA ASP A 133 -39.97 -1.56 -15.32
C ASP A 133 -41.43 -1.08 -15.20
N THR A 134 -41.75 0.01 -15.89
CA THR A 134 -43.10 0.61 -15.91
C THR A 134 -44.15 -0.28 -16.61
N LYS A 135 -43.73 -1.20 -17.49
CA LYS A 135 -44.60 -2.11 -18.22
C LYS A 135 -45.00 -3.29 -17.36
N ASP A 136 -44.01 -3.89 -16.69
CA ASP A 136 -44.25 -5.06 -15.84
C ASP A 136 -44.53 -4.66 -14.38
N LYS A 137 -44.44 -3.36 -14.06
CA LYS A 137 -44.65 -2.74 -12.72
C LYS A 137 -43.83 -3.40 -11.61
N LYS A 138 -42.56 -3.72 -11.91
CA LYS A 138 -41.63 -4.33 -10.97
C LYS A 138 -40.23 -3.73 -11.09
N TYR A 139 -39.43 -3.93 -10.05
CA TYR A 139 -37.99 -3.61 -10.08
C TYR A 139 -37.17 -4.79 -10.60
N ASN A 140 -36.21 -4.54 -11.49
CA ASN A 140 -35.32 -5.58 -12.03
C ASN A 140 -34.21 -5.99 -11.06
N TYR A 141 -33.96 -5.18 -10.04
CA TYR A 141 -33.09 -5.53 -8.92
C TYR A 141 -33.72 -5.09 -7.60
N VAL A 142 -33.81 -6.01 -6.64
CA VAL A 142 -34.28 -5.77 -5.28
C VAL A 142 -33.39 -6.54 -4.33
N THR A 143 -32.89 -5.90 -3.28
CA THR A 143 -32.00 -6.53 -2.28
C THR A 143 -32.77 -7.59 -1.46
N ASP A 144 -33.98 -7.26 -1.06
CA ASP A 144 -34.83 -8.13 -0.24
C ASP A 144 -36.31 -7.87 -0.58
N GLU A 145 -36.96 -8.83 -1.20
CA GLU A 145 -38.36 -8.74 -1.61
C GLU A 145 -39.34 -8.85 -0.44
N SER A 146 -38.89 -9.25 0.73
CA SER A 146 -39.75 -9.43 1.90
C SER A 146 -40.09 -8.15 2.66
N LEU A 147 -39.43 -7.02 2.31
CA LEU A 147 -39.70 -5.74 2.95
C LEU A 147 -41.02 -5.14 2.48
N ASP A 148 -41.96 -4.89 3.40
CA ASP A 148 -43.20 -4.19 3.12
C ASP A 148 -42.96 -2.69 2.89
N THR A 149 -42.78 -2.28 1.65
CA THR A 149 -42.47 -0.91 1.26
C THR A 149 -43.60 0.09 1.56
N SER A 150 -44.83 -0.38 1.79
CA SER A 150 -45.97 0.48 2.16
C SER A 150 -45.78 1.16 3.52
N LYS A 151 -44.92 0.62 4.36
CA LYS A 151 -44.54 1.21 5.65
C LYS A 151 -43.56 2.37 5.54
N TYR A 152 -43.01 2.63 4.34
CA TYR A 152 -41.99 3.66 4.10
C TYR A 152 -42.38 4.60 2.97
N PRO A 153 -43.54 5.28 3.04
CA PRO A 153 -44.12 6.05 1.92
C PRO A 153 -43.26 7.22 1.48
N ILE A 154 -42.43 7.77 2.37
CA ILE A 154 -41.55 8.92 2.09
C ILE A 154 -40.45 8.56 1.10
N CYS A 155 -39.98 7.30 1.08
CA CYS A 155 -38.91 6.86 0.18
C CYS A 155 -39.36 6.66 -1.28
N ASN A 156 -40.64 6.90 -1.61
CA ASN A 156 -41.21 6.93 -2.95
C ASN A 156 -40.86 5.68 -3.79
N ILE A 157 -40.95 4.51 -3.18
CA ILE A 157 -40.78 3.23 -3.85
C ILE A 157 -42.17 2.79 -4.33
N ALA A 158 -42.29 2.47 -5.63
CA ALA A 158 -43.58 2.08 -6.20
C ALA A 158 -44.10 0.78 -5.52
N SER A 159 -45.27 0.87 -4.91
CA SER A 159 -45.98 -0.28 -4.36
C SER A 159 -46.57 -1.10 -5.51
N GLY A 160 -46.07 -2.29 -5.74
CA GLY A 160 -46.57 -3.14 -6.80
C GLY A 160 -45.83 -4.48 -6.91
N ILE A 161 -45.59 -5.16 -5.79
CA ILE A 161 -45.28 -6.60 -5.80
C ILE A 161 -46.50 -7.26 -5.19
N THR A 162 -47.51 -7.55 -6.01
CA THR A 162 -48.50 -8.59 -5.73
C THR A 162 -48.08 -9.78 -6.51
N ASP A 163 -47.53 -10.78 -5.84
CA ASP A 163 -47.36 -12.12 -6.33
C ASP A 163 -48.64 -12.63 -6.94
N PRO A 164 -48.63 -13.32 -8.10
CA PRO A 164 -49.74 -14.12 -8.54
C PRO A 164 -49.85 -15.30 -7.56
N LYS A 165 -50.86 -15.23 -6.71
CA LYS A 165 -51.28 -16.37 -5.90
C LYS A 165 -51.45 -17.62 -6.78
N GLU A 166 -50.53 -18.54 -6.69
CA GLU A 166 -50.84 -19.95 -6.84
C GLU A 166 -51.54 -20.41 -5.56
N THR A 167 -52.86 -20.60 -5.72
CA THR A 167 -53.68 -21.30 -4.74
C THR A 167 -53.34 -22.77 -4.75
N THR A 168 -52.45 -23.18 -3.87
CA THR A 168 -52.46 -24.56 -3.34
C THR A 168 -52.48 -24.43 -1.84
N SER A 169 -53.67 -24.73 -1.35
CA SER A 169 -53.96 -24.98 0.07
C SER A 169 -53.01 -26.05 0.59
N THR A 170 -52.00 -25.62 1.36
CA THR A 170 -51.33 -26.48 2.31
C THR A 170 -51.18 -25.71 3.60
N THR A 171 -51.86 -26.21 4.58
CA THR A 171 -51.87 -25.83 5.99
C THR A 171 -50.46 -25.45 6.44
N SER A 172 -50.24 -24.15 6.70
CA SER A 172 -49.03 -23.68 7.36
C SER A 172 -49.05 -24.14 8.82
N THR A 173 -48.53 -25.31 9.05
CA THR A 173 -48.01 -25.66 10.36
C THR A 173 -46.72 -24.86 10.54
N THR A 174 -46.74 -23.84 11.41
CA THR A 174 -45.57 -23.30 12.07
C THR A 174 -44.83 -24.47 12.72
N THR A 175 -43.90 -25.08 12.00
CA THR A 175 -42.94 -26.00 12.58
C THR A 175 -42.05 -25.20 13.51
N LYS A 176 -42.40 -25.15 14.82
CA LYS A 176 -41.40 -25.05 15.89
C LYS A 176 -40.22 -25.91 15.42
N LYS A 177 -39.00 -25.31 15.39
CA LYS A 177 -37.73 -26.03 15.22
C LYS A 177 -37.80 -27.25 16.16
N ALA A 178 -38.16 -28.43 15.67
CA ALA A 178 -38.34 -29.60 16.51
C ALA A 178 -36.96 -29.95 17.05
N ASP A 179 -36.82 -29.89 18.38
CA ASP A 179 -35.71 -30.55 19.05
C ASP A 179 -35.81 -32.01 18.68
N LEU A 180 -34.98 -32.49 17.77
CA LEU A 180 -34.94 -33.88 17.34
C LEU A 180 -34.31 -34.71 18.48
N ALA A 181 -35.09 -34.96 19.51
CA ALA A 181 -34.72 -35.89 20.58
C ALA A 181 -34.84 -37.32 20.06
N CYS A 182 -33.74 -38.04 20.04
CA CYS A 182 -33.68 -39.42 19.60
C CYS A 182 -33.62 -40.38 20.79
N THR A 183 -33.98 -41.65 20.59
CA THR A 183 -33.97 -42.66 21.65
C THR A 183 -32.99 -43.78 21.30
N PHE A 184 -32.14 -44.12 22.22
CA PHE A 184 -31.22 -45.25 22.15
C PHE A 184 -31.71 -46.33 23.16
N ASN A 185 -31.94 -47.55 22.71
CA ASN A 185 -32.50 -48.62 23.53
C ASN A 185 -31.46 -49.42 24.31
N GLY A 186 -30.19 -48.95 24.36
CA GLY A 186 -29.12 -49.59 25.11
C GLY A 186 -28.77 -48.86 26.40
N GLU A 187 -27.99 -49.50 27.27
CA GLU A 187 -27.37 -48.86 28.42
C GLU A 187 -26.31 -47.84 27.96
N LEU A 188 -26.37 -46.63 28.56
CA LEU A 188 -25.43 -45.56 28.23
C LEU A 188 -24.10 -45.75 28.95
N MET A 189 -23.13 -46.31 28.22
CA MET A 189 -21.77 -46.48 28.69
C MET A 189 -20.81 -45.66 27.80
N GLN A 190 -19.62 -45.41 28.32
CA GLN A 190 -18.59 -44.78 27.49
C GLN A 190 -18.34 -45.59 26.20
N GLY A 191 -18.40 -44.90 25.05
CA GLY A 191 -18.24 -45.51 23.72
C GLY A 191 -19.48 -46.19 23.17
N SER A 192 -20.67 -46.11 23.85
CA SER A 192 -21.94 -46.59 23.26
C SER A 192 -22.16 -45.92 21.89
N GLU A 193 -22.46 -46.73 20.88
CA GLU A 193 -22.74 -46.27 19.51
C GLU A 193 -24.24 -46.37 19.21
N TYR A 194 -24.71 -45.38 18.42
CA TYR A 194 -26.08 -45.30 17.96
C TYR A 194 -26.12 -44.74 16.52
N THR A 195 -26.85 -45.36 15.64
CA THR A 195 -27.05 -44.85 14.27
C THR A 195 -28.49 -44.43 14.09
N TYR A 196 -28.69 -43.20 13.59
CA TYR A 196 -30.01 -42.67 13.25
C TYR A 196 -29.92 -41.80 11.99
N GLY A 197 -30.78 -42.09 11.00
CA GLY A 197 -30.71 -41.46 9.72
C GLY A 197 -29.29 -41.62 9.12
N PRO A 198 -28.72 -40.59 8.49
CA PRO A 198 -27.39 -40.68 7.89
C PRO A 198 -26.24 -40.55 8.91
N TYR A 199 -26.50 -40.56 10.23
CA TYR A 199 -25.56 -40.26 11.28
C TYR A 199 -25.25 -41.38 12.22
N THR A 200 -23.99 -41.47 12.63
CA THR A 200 -23.54 -42.34 13.75
C THR A 200 -23.12 -41.46 14.91
N TYR A 201 -23.57 -41.80 16.09
CA TYR A 201 -23.32 -41.11 17.35
C TYR A 201 -22.51 -41.99 18.29
N ARG A 202 -21.64 -41.36 19.10
CA ARG A 202 -20.88 -42.05 20.14
C ARG A 202 -20.91 -41.25 21.44
N TYR A 203 -21.17 -41.95 22.54
CA TYR A 203 -21.38 -41.34 23.86
C TYR A 203 -20.12 -41.35 24.72
N LYS A 204 -19.90 -40.28 25.47
CA LYS A 204 -18.85 -40.14 26.51
C LYS A 204 -17.45 -40.58 26.05
N GLN A 205 -17.03 -40.29 24.83
CA GLN A 205 -15.69 -40.63 24.44
C GLN A 205 -14.76 -39.43 24.56
N GLU A 206 -13.97 -39.38 25.63
CA GLU A 206 -12.93 -38.38 25.81
C GLU A 206 -11.71 -38.67 24.94
N GLY A 207 -11.16 -37.61 24.38
CA GLY A 207 -9.80 -37.27 24.04
C GLY A 207 -8.82 -38.33 23.52
N ILE A 208 -9.27 -39.45 22.98
CA ILE A 208 -8.35 -40.46 22.41
C ILE A 208 -7.87 -39.98 21.03
N PHE A 209 -6.59 -39.69 20.95
CA PHE A 209 -5.92 -39.26 19.73
C PHE A 209 -5.58 -40.41 18.78
N SER A 210 -6.55 -41.18 18.33
CA SER A 210 -6.32 -42.09 17.21
C SER A 210 -6.79 -41.46 15.91
N SER A 211 -6.08 -41.73 14.80
CA SER A 211 -6.40 -41.24 13.47
C SER A 211 -7.80 -41.67 12.97
N SER A 212 -8.41 -42.66 13.59
CA SER A 212 -9.74 -43.20 13.25
C SER A 212 -10.88 -42.66 14.09
N GLY A 213 -10.63 -41.85 15.11
CA GLY A 213 -11.64 -41.40 16.06
C GLY A 213 -11.74 -39.89 16.24
N LEU A 214 -11.45 -39.10 15.20
CA LEU A 214 -11.32 -37.64 15.28
C LEU A 214 -12.62 -36.91 15.69
N ALA A 215 -13.77 -37.41 15.25
CA ALA A 215 -15.07 -36.83 15.58
C ALA A 215 -15.39 -36.84 17.10
N TRP A 216 -14.76 -37.70 17.83
CA TRP A 216 -15.03 -37.96 19.25
C TRP A 216 -14.11 -37.16 20.19
N ARG A 217 -13.21 -36.38 19.67
CA ARG A 217 -12.27 -35.57 20.49
C ARG A 217 -12.98 -34.45 21.23
N ASN A 218 -12.55 -34.22 22.45
CA ASN A 218 -13.01 -33.09 23.27
C ASN A 218 -14.54 -33.05 23.46
N MET A 219 -15.16 -34.20 23.51
CA MET A 219 -16.57 -34.29 23.90
C MET A 219 -16.72 -33.97 25.38
N ALA A 220 -17.88 -33.37 25.76
CA ALA A 220 -18.22 -33.27 27.18
C ALA A 220 -18.39 -34.68 27.78
N ASN A 221 -17.97 -34.84 29.04
CA ASN A 221 -18.06 -36.13 29.78
C ASN A 221 -19.45 -36.73 29.85
N ASP A 222 -20.50 -35.96 29.51
CA ASP A 222 -21.90 -36.36 29.55
C ASP A 222 -22.64 -35.94 28.27
N GLY A 223 -22.05 -36.23 27.09
CA GLY A 223 -22.58 -35.83 25.80
C GLY A 223 -22.35 -36.86 24.70
N TRP A 224 -22.94 -36.57 23.53
CA TRP A 224 -22.75 -37.31 22.30
C TRP A 224 -21.90 -36.51 21.28
N GLY A 225 -21.04 -37.21 20.59
CA GLY A 225 -20.46 -36.74 19.31
C GLY A 225 -21.21 -37.35 18.15
N VAL A 226 -21.21 -36.68 16.99
CA VAL A 226 -21.91 -37.14 15.78
C VAL A 226 -21.02 -37.08 14.56
N GLN A 227 -21.18 -38.06 13.67
CA GLN A 227 -20.43 -38.16 12.43
C GLN A 227 -21.35 -38.67 11.31
N LEU A 228 -21.10 -38.25 10.06
CA LEU A 228 -21.77 -38.79 8.90
C LEU A 228 -21.37 -40.26 8.69
N THR A 229 -22.34 -41.17 8.61
CA THR A 229 -22.10 -42.61 8.50
C THR A 229 -21.51 -42.98 7.12
N ASN A 230 -22.11 -42.45 6.04
CA ASN A 230 -21.67 -42.68 4.68
C ASN A 230 -21.14 -41.39 4.04
N LYS A 231 -19.82 -41.24 4.02
CA LYS A 231 -19.14 -40.06 3.47
C LYS A 231 -18.97 -40.12 1.93
N SER A 232 -19.18 -41.28 1.31
CA SER A 232 -18.98 -41.48 -0.15
C SER A 232 -20.21 -41.14 -0.98
N SER A 233 -21.39 -40.92 -0.37
CA SER A 233 -22.60 -40.51 -1.08
C SER A 233 -22.47 -39.09 -1.64
N SER A 234 -22.74 -38.90 -2.92
CA SER A 234 -22.81 -37.60 -3.58
C SER A 234 -24.18 -36.92 -3.44
N ALA A 235 -25.16 -37.59 -2.84
CA ALA A 235 -26.49 -37.03 -2.62
C ALA A 235 -26.43 -35.79 -1.71
N GLN A 236 -27.38 -34.88 -1.91
CA GLN A 236 -27.54 -33.74 -1.01
C GLN A 236 -27.88 -34.22 0.41
N ILE A 237 -27.32 -33.60 1.43
CA ILE A 237 -27.64 -33.84 2.82
C ILE A 237 -28.67 -32.80 3.29
N THR A 238 -29.84 -33.27 3.72
CA THR A 238 -30.96 -32.41 4.18
C THR A 238 -31.44 -32.74 5.59
N GLU A 239 -31.15 -33.96 6.08
CA GLU A 239 -31.54 -34.37 7.45
C GLU A 239 -30.65 -33.68 8.50
N ALA A 240 -31.25 -33.22 9.59
CA ALA A 240 -30.54 -32.71 10.74
C ALA A 240 -30.09 -33.83 11.68
N PRO A 241 -28.92 -33.69 12.35
CA PRO A 241 -28.56 -34.62 13.41
C PRO A 241 -29.45 -34.45 14.63
N CYS A 242 -29.60 -35.51 15.45
CA CYS A 242 -30.25 -35.44 16.73
C CYS A 242 -29.60 -34.37 17.62
N THR A 243 -30.42 -33.64 18.39
CA THR A 243 -29.93 -32.63 19.34
C THR A 243 -29.58 -33.24 20.70
N SER A 244 -30.29 -34.35 21.03
CA SER A 244 -30.07 -35.17 22.23
C SER A 244 -30.46 -36.62 21.95
N ILE A 245 -29.89 -37.53 22.73
CA ILE A 245 -30.20 -38.95 22.72
C ILE A 245 -30.34 -39.37 24.18
N ASN A 246 -31.51 -39.94 24.56
CA ASN A 246 -31.86 -40.28 25.93
C ASN A 246 -31.60 -39.13 26.91
N SER A 247 -32.07 -37.93 26.56
CA SER A 247 -31.90 -36.69 27.34
C SER A 247 -30.45 -36.21 27.52
N LYS A 248 -29.48 -36.85 26.90
CA LYS A 248 -28.07 -36.37 26.85
C LYS A 248 -27.79 -35.61 25.57
N ASN A 249 -27.24 -34.40 25.69
CA ASN A 249 -27.04 -33.52 24.55
C ASN A 249 -25.98 -34.04 23.58
N VAL A 250 -26.15 -33.71 22.30
CA VAL A 250 -25.07 -33.74 21.32
C VAL A 250 -24.23 -32.48 21.52
N THR A 251 -22.97 -32.66 21.90
CA THR A 251 -22.04 -31.58 22.26
C THR A 251 -20.88 -31.38 21.30
N SER A 252 -20.69 -32.34 20.37
CA SER A 252 -19.60 -32.28 19.40
C SER A 252 -20.08 -32.55 17.98
N TYR A 253 -19.81 -31.61 17.06
CA TYR A 253 -19.89 -31.71 15.61
C TYR A 253 -18.50 -31.82 14.97
N ALA A 254 -17.50 -32.22 15.76
CA ALA A 254 -16.15 -32.36 15.26
C ALA A 254 -16.11 -33.38 14.11
N TYR A 255 -15.59 -32.95 12.94
CA TYR A 255 -15.45 -33.74 11.72
C TYR A 255 -16.76 -34.30 11.16
N LEU A 256 -17.92 -33.70 11.50
CA LEU A 256 -19.24 -34.22 11.13
C LEU A 256 -19.38 -34.52 9.64
N TYR A 257 -18.97 -33.59 8.76
CA TYR A 257 -19.02 -33.74 7.31
C TYR A 257 -17.62 -33.80 6.66
N GLU A 258 -16.59 -34.14 7.42
CA GLU A 258 -15.23 -34.27 6.90
C GLU A 258 -15.17 -35.27 5.75
N GLY A 259 -14.57 -34.86 4.64
CA GLY A 259 -14.39 -35.70 3.45
C GLY A 259 -15.69 -36.16 2.76
N SER A 260 -16.83 -35.57 3.13
CA SER A 260 -18.12 -35.90 2.50
C SER A 260 -18.10 -35.63 1.01
N ALA A 261 -18.55 -36.61 0.21
CA ALA A 261 -18.74 -36.47 -1.22
C ALA A 261 -20.08 -35.78 -1.61
N ALA A 262 -20.92 -35.42 -0.65
CA ALA A 262 -22.20 -34.76 -0.89
C ALA A 262 -22.06 -33.52 -1.79
N SER A 263 -23.02 -33.35 -2.71
CA SER A 263 -23.03 -32.19 -3.62
C SER A 263 -23.37 -30.88 -2.91
N SER A 264 -24.20 -30.94 -1.87
CA SER A 264 -24.56 -29.81 -1.00
C SER A 264 -24.98 -30.27 0.39
N ILE A 265 -24.87 -29.38 1.37
CA ILE A 265 -25.30 -29.58 2.75
C ILE A 265 -26.33 -28.51 3.06
N ASN A 266 -27.62 -28.89 3.02
CA ASN A 266 -28.75 -27.99 3.26
C ASN A 266 -29.53 -28.45 4.50
N VAL A 267 -28.91 -28.33 5.65
CA VAL A 267 -29.41 -28.81 6.95
C VAL A 267 -29.87 -27.62 7.78
N THR A 268 -31.04 -27.76 8.41
CA THR A 268 -31.47 -26.84 9.48
C THR A 268 -30.90 -27.33 10.81
N PHE A 269 -29.76 -26.80 11.20
CA PHE A 269 -29.08 -27.20 12.43
C PHE A 269 -29.80 -26.69 13.70
N ASN A 270 -29.83 -27.54 14.74
CA ASN A 270 -30.02 -27.11 16.10
C ASN A 270 -28.75 -27.46 16.92
N SER A 271 -27.83 -26.54 17.02
CA SER A 271 -26.49 -26.73 17.61
C SER A 271 -26.30 -25.97 18.93
N ALA A 272 -27.39 -25.61 19.61
CA ALA A 272 -27.37 -24.80 20.81
C ALA A 272 -26.51 -25.35 21.98
N ASN A 273 -26.24 -26.66 21.98
CA ASN A 273 -25.41 -27.32 23.01
C ASN A 273 -24.03 -27.76 22.49
N VAL A 274 -23.70 -27.44 21.21
CA VAL A 274 -22.44 -27.85 20.60
C VAL A 274 -21.33 -26.92 21.06
N THR A 275 -20.25 -27.51 21.57
CA THR A 275 -19.04 -26.77 22.02
C THR A 275 -17.84 -27.01 21.15
N ASN A 276 -17.85 -28.05 20.28
CA ASN A 276 -16.74 -28.41 19.42
C ASN A 276 -17.20 -28.58 17.97
N MET A 277 -16.66 -27.75 17.05
CA MET A 277 -16.90 -27.82 15.60
C MET A 277 -15.60 -27.99 14.82
N GLN A 278 -14.55 -28.56 15.43
CA GLN A 278 -13.27 -28.84 14.78
C GLN A 278 -13.47 -29.67 13.51
N GLY A 279 -12.94 -29.19 12.38
CA GLY A 279 -12.99 -29.90 11.11
C GLY A 279 -14.40 -30.23 10.59
N MET A 280 -15.47 -29.55 11.06
CA MET A 280 -16.86 -29.92 10.75
C MET A 280 -17.12 -30.09 9.25
N PHE A 281 -16.56 -29.22 8.41
CA PHE A 281 -16.69 -29.25 6.95
C PHE A 281 -15.33 -29.45 6.25
N LYS A 282 -14.35 -30.04 6.94
CA LYS A 282 -13.03 -30.27 6.38
C LYS A 282 -13.12 -31.19 5.17
N ASP A 283 -12.44 -30.80 4.08
CA ASP A 283 -12.30 -31.56 2.83
C ASP A 283 -13.66 -32.00 2.20
N THR A 284 -14.79 -31.40 2.63
CA THR A 284 -16.11 -31.69 2.01
C THR A 284 -16.14 -31.28 0.53
N LYS A 285 -16.77 -32.10 -0.29
CA LYS A 285 -16.97 -31.81 -1.74
C LYS A 285 -18.20 -30.94 -2.00
N ALA A 286 -19.01 -30.66 -0.97
CA ALA A 286 -20.17 -29.79 -1.08
C ALA A 286 -19.77 -28.38 -1.56
N THR A 287 -20.35 -27.95 -2.69
CA THR A 287 -20.13 -26.61 -3.24
C THR A 287 -21.02 -25.54 -2.60
N SER A 288 -22.05 -25.95 -1.86
CA SER A 288 -22.97 -25.11 -1.11
C SER A 288 -23.24 -25.70 0.25
N ILE A 289 -23.17 -24.85 1.30
CA ILE A 289 -23.42 -25.22 2.70
C ILE A 289 -24.36 -24.18 3.31
N ASN A 290 -25.51 -24.63 3.83
CA ASN A 290 -26.41 -23.74 4.55
C ASN A 290 -25.98 -23.62 6.02
N LEU A 291 -25.51 -22.43 6.40
CA LEU A 291 -25.00 -22.10 7.73
C LEU A 291 -25.98 -21.25 8.55
N THR A 292 -27.11 -20.83 7.98
CA THR A 292 -28.03 -19.82 8.56
C THR A 292 -28.62 -20.20 9.92
N SER A 293 -28.77 -21.49 10.19
CA SER A 293 -29.32 -22.00 11.45
C SER A 293 -28.26 -22.51 12.43
N LEU A 294 -26.98 -22.43 12.06
CA LEU A 294 -25.90 -22.94 12.90
C LEU A 294 -25.63 -21.99 14.07
N ASN A 295 -25.98 -22.43 15.28
CA ASN A 295 -25.69 -21.67 16.50
C ASN A 295 -24.29 -22.00 17.01
N THR A 296 -23.39 -21.01 17.03
CA THR A 296 -22.00 -21.17 17.46
C THR A 296 -21.71 -20.55 18.83
N SER A 297 -22.71 -20.05 19.54
CA SER A 297 -22.54 -19.27 20.78
C SER A 297 -21.81 -19.99 21.91
N LYS A 298 -21.87 -21.33 21.97
CA LYS A 298 -21.15 -22.16 22.97
C LYS A 298 -19.88 -22.79 22.42
N VAL A 299 -19.54 -22.56 21.16
CA VAL A 299 -18.38 -23.20 20.52
C VAL A 299 -17.07 -22.62 21.03
N ILE A 300 -16.18 -23.48 21.47
CA ILE A 300 -14.83 -23.11 21.95
C ILE A 300 -13.73 -23.52 20.98
N ASN A 301 -13.99 -24.44 20.05
CA ASN A 301 -13.02 -24.99 19.11
C ASN A 301 -13.56 -24.98 17.67
N MET A 302 -12.91 -24.20 16.79
CA MET A 302 -13.19 -24.09 15.36
C MET A 302 -11.97 -24.43 14.49
N ILE A 303 -10.98 -25.18 15.04
CA ILE A 303 -9.80 -25.62 14.30
C ILE A 303 -10.22 -26.34 13.02
N SER A 304 -9.65 -25.96 11.88
CA SER A 304 -9.87 -26.60 10.57
C SER A 304 -11.33 -26.68 10.10
N MET A 305 -12.24 -25.84 10.63
CA MET A 305 -13.70 -26.00 10.37
C MET A 305 -14.07 -26.04 8.90
N PHE A 306 -13.42 -25.25 8.05
CA PHE A 306 -13.62 -25.19 6.60
C PHE A 306 -12.33 -25.51 5.83
N GLU A 307 -11.37 -26.21 6.44
CA GLU A 307 -10.13 -26.61 5.79
C GLU A 307 -10.44 -27.47 4.57
N GLY A 308 -9.90 -27.14 3.38
CA GLY A 308 -10.11 -27.90 2.14
C GLY A 308 -11.56 -27.96 1.65
N SER A 309 -12.48 -27.22 2.25
CA SER A 309 -13.89 -27.21 1.83
C SER A 309 -14.08 -26.69 0.41
N ASN A 310 -14.87 -27.37 -0.41
CA ASN A 310 -15.21 -26.96 -1.78
C ASN A 310 -16.32 -25.89 -1.85
N ALA A 311 -16.87 -25.44 -0.72
CA ALA A 311 -17.91 -24.40 -0.70
C ALA A 311 -17.35 -23.08 -1.27
N ILE A 312 -17.99 -22.57 -2.31
CA ILE A 312 -17.55 -21.36 -3.04
C ILE A 312 -17.91 -20.09 -2.28
N SER A 313 -18.99 -20.14 -1.50
CA SER A 313 -19.51 -19.04 -0.67
C SER A 313 -19.87 -19.55 0.71
N LEU A 314 -19.54 -18.79 1.73
CA LEU A 314 -19.86 -19.09 3.13
C LEU A 314 -20.52 -17.86 3.75
N ASN A 315 -21.78 -17.98 4.16
CA ASN A 315 -22.45 -16.94 4.93
C ASN A 315 -22.17 -17.15 6.41
N LEU A 316 -21.26 -16.35 6.98
CA LEU A 316 -20.77 -16.44 8.35
C LEU A 316 -21.38 -15.39 9.27
N ASN A 317 -22.33 -14.56 8.81
CA ASN A 317 -22.88 -13.44 9.54
C ASN A 317 -23.59 -13.83 10.87
N SER A 318 -24.08 -15.08 10.96
CA SER A 318 -24.72 -15.60 12.19
C SER A 318 -23.74 -16.18 13.21
N PHE A 319 -22.44 -16.23 12.89
CA PHE A 319 -21.45 -16.83 13.78
C PHE A 319 -21.17 -15.95 14.99
N ASN A 320 -21.38 -16.51 16.17
CA ASN A 320 -20.91 -15.95 17.43
C ASN A 320 -19.64 -16.70 17.85
N THR A 321 -18.49 -16.03 17.80
CA THR A 321 -17.19 -16.63 18.10
C THR A 321 -16.61 -16.18 19.45
N THR A 322 -17.41 -15.52 20.28
CA THR A 322 -17.00 -14.95 21.58
C THR A 322 -16.28 -15.94 22.49
N ASN A 323 -16.67 -17.23 22.45
CA ASN A 323 -16.09 -18.28 23.29
C ASN A 323 -14.97 -19.06 22.61
N VAL A 324 -14.64 -18.76 21.33
CA VAL A 324 -13.64 -19.53 20.57
C VAL A 324 -12.22 -19.19 21.01
N VAL A 325 -11.42 -20.20 21.32
CA VAL A 325 -10.03 -20.05 21.78
C VAL A 325 -8.99 -20.40 20.72
N SER A 326 -9.36 -21.12 19.67
CA SER A 326 -8.46 -21.52 18.58
C SER A 326 -9.17 -21.53 17.23
N MET A 327 -8.52 -20.89 16.24
CA MET A 327 -8.97 -20.84 14.84
C MET A 327 -7.88 -21.35 13.88
N ILE A 328 -6.98 -22.22 14.37
CA ILE A 328 -5.91 -22.81 13.56
C ILE A 328 -6.50 -23.45 12.30
N SER A 329 -5.93 -23.14 11.13
CA SER A 329 -6.32 -23.72 9.83
C SER A 329 -7.80 -23.56 9.45
N MET A 330 -8.57 -22.64 10.07
CA MET A 330 -10.03 -22.60 9.89
C MET A 330 -10.47 -22.51 8.44
N PHE A 331 -9.76 -21.75 7.59
CA PHE A 331 -10.02 -21.57 6.17
C PHE A 331 -8.84 -22.01 5.28
N ARG A 332 -7.96 -22.89 5.79
CA ARG A 332 -6.84 -23.41 5.02
C ARG A 332 -7.36 -24.11 3.78
N SER A 333 -6.80 -23.78 2.61
CA SER A 333 -7.17 -24.37 1.31
C SER A 333 -8.69 -24.31 0.99
N SER A 334 -9.46 -23.46 1.66
CA SER A 334 -10.89 -23.28 1.39
C SER A 334 -11.13 -22.71 0.00
N SER A 335 -12.15 -23.20 -0.70
CA SER A 335 -12.56 -22.73 -2.03
C SER A 335 -13.40 -21.45 -2.01
N ALA A 336 -13.77 -20.93 -0.83
CA ALA A 336 -14.53 -19.68 -0.72
C ALA A 336 -13.76 -18.52 -1.36
N THR A 337 -14.44 -17.77 -2.25
CA THR A 337 -13.80 -16.70 -3.02
C THR A 337 -13.75 -15.36 -2.28
N ALA A 338 -14.59 -15.19 -1.27
CA ALA A 338 -14.62 -14.05 -0.36
C ALA A 338 -14.97 -14.51 1.05
N LEU A 339 -14.40 -13.90 2.07
CA LEU A 339 -14.70 -14.17 3.46
C LEU A 339 -14.98 -12.84 4.18
N ASP A 340 -16.24 -12.63 4.55
CA ASP A 340 -16.64 -11.58 5.47
C ASP A 340 -16.67 -12.14 6.89
N LEU A 341 -15.71 -11.70 7.71
CA LEU A 341 -15.54 -12.12 9.09
C LEU A 341 -15.88 -10.99 10.07
N SER A 342 -16.65 -9.98 9.64
CA SER A 342 -17.02 -8.83 10.48
C SER A 342 -17.85 -9.19 11.71
N SER A 343 -18.51 -10.35 11.71
CA SER A 343 -19.23 -10.89 12.86
C SER A 343 -18.33 -11.60 13.91
N PHE A 344 -17.02 -11.80 13.60
CA PHE A 344 -16.14 -12.59 14.46
C PHE A 344 -15.62 -11.74 15.64
N ASP A 345 -15.93 -12.16 16.87
CA ASP A 345 -15.25 -11.70 18.08
C ASP A 345 -14.07 -12.64 18.36
N THR A 346 -12.84 -12.14 18.19
CA THR A 346 -11.62 -12.94 18.34
C THR A 346 -10.86 -12.67 19.63
N LYS A 347 -11.46 -11.92 20.57
CA LYS A 347 -10.78 -11.49 21.81
C LYS A 347 -10.21 -12.64 22.66
N ASN A 348 -10.83 -13.83 22.61
CA ASN A 348 -10.38 -15.01 23.35
C ASN A 348 -9.47 -15.96 22.54
N VAL A 349 -9.24 -15.66 21.25
CA VAL A 349 -8.41 -16.51 20.39
C VAL A 349 -6.94 -16.34 20.72
N THR A 350 -6.25 -17.46 20.94
CA THR A 350 -4.83 -17.48 21.29
C THR A 350 -3.93 -17.98 20.14
N ASP A 351 -4.51 -18.66 19.15
CA ASP A 351 -3.75 -19.19 18.00
C ASP A 351 -4.55 -19.06 16.71
N MET A 352 -3.97 -18.33 15.74
CA MET A 352 -4.48 -18.11 14.38
C MET A 352 -3.54 -18.68 13.30
N SER A 353 -2.65 -19.58 13.69
CA SER A 353 -1.69 -20.19 12.75
C SER A 353 -2.40 -20.86 11.58
N ILE A 354 -1.85 -20.69 10.38
CA ILE A 354 -2.32 -21.37 9.17
C ILE A 354 -3.77 -20.99 8.75
N MET A 355 -4.41 -20.02 9.41
CA MET A 355 -5.86 -19.77 9.28
C MET A 355 -6.32 -19.56 7.85
N PHE A 356 -5.58 -18.83 7.02
CA PHE A 356 -5.89 -18.54 5.61
C PHE A 356 -4.81 -19.10 4.66
N ASN A 357 -4.02 -20.07 5.12
CA ASN A 357 -3.01 -20.72 4.30
C ASN A 357 -3.65 -21.33 3.04
N SER A 358 -3.13 -20.99 1.87
CA SER A 358 -3.64 -21.47 0.57
C SER A 358 -5.14 -21.21 0.33
N SER A 359 -5.79 -20.33 1.08
CA SER A 359 -7.19 -19.95 0.89
C SER A 359 -7.40 -19.30 -0.48
N ASN A 360 -8.49 -19.65 -1.16
CA ASN A 360 -8.87 -19.06 -2.44
C ASN A 360 -9.58 -17.70 -2.31
N ALA A 361 -9.84 -17.21 -1.09
CA ALA A 361 -10.47 -15.92 -0.87
C ALA A 361 -9.58 -14.79 -1.41
N THR A 362 -10.09 -14.03 -2.37
CA THR A 362 -9.42 -12.85 -2.92
C THR A 362 -9.68 -11.59 -2.08
N THR A 363 -10.76 -11.61 -1.30
CA THR A 363 -11.13 -10.55 -0.34
C THR A 363 -11.33 -11.14 1.04
N LEU A 364 -10.75 -10.46 2.05
CA LEU A 364 -10.87 -10.81 3.46
C LEU A 364 -11.28 -9.56 4.24
N ASN A 365 -12.42 -9.62 4.94
CA ASN A 365 -12.80 -8.59 5.91
C ASN A 365 -12.38 -9.03 7.32
N LEU A 366 -11.33 -8.44 7.84
CA LEU A 366 -10.73 -8.73 9.16
C LEU A 366 -10.92 -7.55 10.13
N SER A 367 -11.82 -6.62 9.85
CA SER A 367 -11.95 -5.35 10.60
C SER A 367 -12.33 -5.54 12.07
N SER A 368 -13.07 -6.62 12.39
CA SER A 368 -13.48 -6.97 13.75
C SER A 368 -12.42 -7.69 14.58
N PHE A 369 -11.29 -8.10 13.98
CA PHE A 369 -10.33 -8.95 14.68
C PHE A 369 -9.62 -8.21 15.82
N ASN A 370 -9.78 -8.72 17.03
CA ASN A 370 -9.00 -8.36 18.20
C ASN A 370 -7.94 -9.45 18.44
N THR A 371 -6.67 -9.15 18.16
CA THR A 371 -5.58 -10.12 18.25
C THR A 371 -4.73 -9.96 19.51
N SER A 372 -5.20 -9.21 20.50
CA SER A 372 -4.42 -8.90 21.71
C SER A 372 -3.98 -10.12 22.52
N ASN A 373 -4.71 -11.24 22.44
CA ASN A 373 -4.39 -12.49 23.11
C ASN A 373 -3.68 -13.52 22.22
N VAL A 374 -3.49 -13.22 20.94
CA VAL A 374 -2.88 -14.15 19.98
C VAL A 374 -1.37 -14.27 20.23
N ARG A 375 -0.89 -15.51 20.30
CA ARG A 375 0.51 -15.86 20.50
C ARG A 375 1.20 -16.40 19.26
N SER A 376 0.43 -16.94 18.31
CA SER A 376 0.96 -17.50 17.06
C SER A 376 0.13 -17.08 15.85
N MET A 377 0.83 -16.59 14.80
CA MET A 377 0.31 -16.23 13.48
C MET A 377 1.15 -16.87 12.36
N GLY A 378 1.94 -17.92 12.69
CA GLY A 378 2.79 -18.60 11.71
C GLY A 378 1.97 -19.13 10.53
N TRP A 379 2.47 -18.92 9.30
CA TRP A 379 1.84 -19.37 8.04
C TRP A 379 0.40 -18.85 7.81
N MET A 380 -0.04 -17.81 8.54
CA MET A 380 -1.45 -17.38 8.54
C MET A 380 -1.96 -17.03 7.13
N PHE A 381 -1.16 -16.35 6.31
CA PHE A 381 -1.49 -15.95 4.95
C PHE A 381 -0.56 -16.57 3.90
N GLN A 382 0.13 -17.66 4.25
CA GLN A 382 1.00 -18.35 3.31
C GLN A 382 0.19 -18.84 2.09
N SER A 383 0.66 -18.52 0.88
CA SER A 383 -0.01 -18.87 -0.39
C SER A 383 -1.46 -18.40 -0.53
N SER A 384 -1.93 -17.49 0.33
CA SER A 384 -3.27 -16.90 0.27
C SER A 384 -3.50 -16.15 -1.04
N LYS A 385 -4.72 -16.22 -1.60
CA LYS A 385 -5.12 -15.49 -2.81
C LYS A 385 -5.62 -14.06 -2.53
N ALA A 386 -5.69 -13.63 -1.27
CA ALA A 386 -6.06 -12.27 -0.92
C ALA A 386 -5.17 -11.25 -1.65
N THR A 387 -5.79 -10.25 -2.27
CA THR A 387 -5.08 -9.21 -3.04
C THR A 387 -4.59 -8.06 -2.19
N THR A 388 -5.27 -7.81 -1.07
CA THR A 388 -4.93 -6.79 -0.09
C THR A 388 -5.06 -7.38 1.32
N LEU A 389 -4.06 -7.13 2.16
CA LEU A 389 -4.05 -7.47 3.57
C LEU A 389 -3.94 -6.18 4.40
N ASN A 390 -5.08 -5.69 4.91
CA ASN A 390 -5.11 -4.57 5.84
C ASN A 390 -5.16 -5.11 7.27
N LEU A 391 -4.02 -5.05 7.97
CA LEU A 391 -3.83 -5.60 9.31
C LEU A 391 -3.55 -4.50 10.35
N ASN A 392 -3.95 -3.26 10.07
CA ASN A 392 -3.68 -2.13 10.97
C ASN A 392 -4.38 -2.23 12.34
N ASN A 393 -5.45 -3.04 12.44
CA ASN A 393 -6.13 -3.32 13.71
C ASN A 393 -5.47 -4.47 14.51
N PHE A 394 -4.47 -5.17 13.96
CA PHE A 394 -3.82 -6.29 14.64
C PHE A 394 -2.88 -5.80 15.75
N ASN A 395 -3.13 -6.20 16.97
CA ASN A 395 -2.20 -6.05 18.08
C ASN A 395 -1.30 -7.29 18.17
N THR A 396 -0.04 -7.15 17.82
CA THR A 396 0.92 -8.26 17.78
C THR A 396 1.86 -8.32 18.98
N SER A 397 1.61 -7.52 20.04
CA SER A 397 2.50 -7.42 21.21
C SER A 397 2.68 -8.73 21.99
N ASN A 398 1.76 -9.69 21.85
CA ASN A 398 1.85 -11.02 22.46
C ASN A 398 2.27 -12.13 21.51
N VAL A 399 2.44 -11.80 20.21
CA VAL A 399 2.81 -12.80 19.21
C VAL A 399 4.29 -13.14 19.31
N SER A 400 4.61 -14.42 19.37
CA SER A 400 5.98 -14.96 19.40
C SER A 400 6.35 -15.76 18.15
N ASN A 401 5.39 -16.12 17.31
CA ASN A 401 5.61 -16.86 16.08
C ASN A 401 4.92 -16.17 14.87
N MET A 402 5.72 -15.70 13.90
CA MET A 402 5.31 -15.13 12.61
C MET A 402 6.05 -15.79 11.44
N GLN A 403 6.64 -16.99 11.65
CA GLN A 403 7.35 -17.71 10.60
C GLN A 403 6.46 -17.88 9.37
N SER A 404 6.98 -17.61 8.16
CA SER A 404 6.27 -17.76 6.88
C SER A 404 4.91 -17.07 6.80
N MET A 405 4.63 -16.05 7.61
CA MET A 405 3.27 -15.47 7.74
C MET A 405 2.70 -15.02 6.40
N PHE A 406 3.51 -14.48 5.50
CA PHE A 406 3.11 -13.97 4.19
C PHE A 406 3.80 -14.70 3.01
N GLU A 407 4.47 -15.82 3.27
CA GLU A 407 5.20 -16.56 2.25
C GLU A 407 4.31 -16.90 1.06
N SER A 408 4.76 -16.57 -0.16
CA SER A 408 4.02 -16.79 -1.43
C SER A 408 2.62 -16.17 -1.49
N SER A 409 2.30 -15.21 -0.62
CA SER A 409 1.01 -14.49 -0.63
C SER A 409 0.81 -13.76 -1.96
N SER A 410 -0.42 -13.77 -2.45
CA SER A 410 -0.82 -13.02 -3.65
C SER A 410 -1.06 -11.54 -3.39
N ALA A 411 -0.96 -11.06 -2.15
CA ALA A 411 -1.19 -9.69 -1.79
C ALA A 411 -0.18 -8.74 -2.45
N THR A 412 -0.71 -7.75 -3.15
CA THR A 412 0.08 -6.64 -3.70
C THR A 412 0.22 -5.48 -2.71
N THR A 413 -0.67 -5.44 -1.70
CA THR A 413 -0.65 -4.49 -0.59
C THR A 413 -0.70 -5.25 0.73
N ILE A 414 0.26 -4.97 1.63
CA ILE A 414 0.36 -5.56 2.97
C ILE A 414 0.58 -4.41 3.96
N ASN A 415 -0.45 -4.07 4.76
CA ASN A 415 -0.41 -3.00 5.75
C ASN A 415 -0.13 -3.58 7.14
N ILE A 416 1.10 -3.39 7.62
CA ILE A 416 1.63 -3.93 8.88
C ILE A 416 2.47 -2.90 9.65
N SER A 417 2.30 -1.61 9.37
CA SER A 417 3.11 -0.52 9.92
C SER A 417 2.98 -0.35 11.45
N ASN A 418 2.04 -1.03 12.08
CA ASN A 418 1.82 -1.03 13.53
C ASN A 418 2.25 -2.33 14.23
N PHE A 419 2.84 -3.28 13.52
CA PHE A 419 3.27 -4.56 14.12
C PHE A 419 4.34 -4.36 15.19
N ASN A 420 4.12 -4.91 16.37
CA ASN A 420 5.13 -5.07 17.41
C ASN A 420 5.79 -6.45 17.29
N THR A 421 7.04 -6.49 16.91
CA THR A 421 7.79 -7.74 16.69
C THR A 421 8.84 -8.02 17.78
N SER A 422 8.79 -7.29 18.90
CA SER A 422 9.83 -7.36 19.96
C SER A 422 9.97 -8.74 20.62
N LYS A 423 8.95 -9.59 20.55
CA LYS A 423 9.00 -10.99 21.05
C LYS A 423 9.39 -12.03 20.00
N ILE A 424 9.56 -11.63 18.75
CA ILE A 424 9.87 -12.55 17.66
C ILE A 424 11.35 -12.92 17.65
N THR A 425 11.62 -14.21 17.57
CA THR A 425 12.99 -14.74 17.41
C THR A 425 13.24 -15.38 16.05
N ASN A 426 12.19 -15.76 15.33
CA ASN A 426 12.26 -16.39 14.01
C ASN A 426 11.35 -15.68 13.00
N MET A 427 11.95 -15.06 11.97
CA MET A 427 11.29 -14.42 10.83
C MET A 427 11.61 -15.12 9.50
N SER A 428 12.06 -16.39 9.57
CA SER A 428 12.40 -17.13 8.34
C SER A 428 11.22 -17.16 7.37
N THR A 429 11.51 -16.94 6.09
CA THR A 429 10.58 -16.97 4.96
C THR A 429 9.37 -16.05 5.09
N MET A 430 9.33 -15.11 6.05
CA MET A 430 8.13 -14.31 6.36
C MET A 430 7.56 -13.57 5.14
N PHE A 431 8.41 -13.07 4.26
CA PHE A 431 8.06 -12.35 3.03
C PHE A 431 8.64 -13.03 1.77
N HIS A 432 8.96 -14.32 1.86
CA HIS A 432 9.49 -15.08 0.73
C HIS A 432 8.46 -15.12 -0.40
N ASN A 433 8.89 -14.85 -1.64
CA ASN A 433 8.06 -14.92 -2.86
C ASN A 433 6.76 -14.08 -2.80
N VAL A 434 6.74 -12.96 -2.05
CA VAL A 434 5.57 -12.06 -2.02
C VAL A 434 5.46 -11.23 -3.30
N LYS A 435 4.22 -10.84 -3.65
CA LYS A 435 3.93 -9.99 -4.81
C LYS A 435 3.93 -8.50 -4.50
N ALA A 436 3.88 -8.11 -3.23
CA ALA A 436 3.99 -6.73 -2.81
C ALA A 436 5.29 -6.10 -3.33
N THR A 437 5.22 -4.87 -3.82
CA THR A 437 6.39 -4.14 -4.33
C THR A 437 6.99 -3.21 -3.30
N ILE A 438 6.25 -2.89 -2.25
CA ILE A 438 6.67 -2.03 -1.14
C ILE A 438 6.30 -2.72 0.17
N LEU A 439 7.23 -2.74 1.12
CA LEU A 439 6.98 -3.14 2.50
C LEU A 439 7.37 -2.03 3.45
N ASP A 440 6.46 -1.69 4.38
CA ASP A 440 6.74 -0.80 5.49
C ASP A 440 6.95 -1.61 6.77
N LEU A 441 8.21 -1.79 7.15
CA LEU A 441 8.68 -2.49 8.34
C LEU A 441 9.24 -1.50 9.38
N SER A 442 8.84 -0.23 9.33
CA SER A 442 9.38 0.82 10.19
C SER A 442 9.09 0.60 11.68
N SER A 443 8.01 -0.13 11.99
CA SER A 443 7.64 -0.52 13.35
C SER A 443 8.36 -1.77 13.86
N PHE A 444 9.05 -2.51 12.98
CA PHE A 444 9.67 -3.79 13.36
C PHE A 444 10.84 -3.58 14.32
N ASP A 445 10.77 -4.29 15.43
CA ASP A 445 11.86 -4.45 16.39
C ASP A 445 12.48 -5.83 16.22
N THR A 446 13.67 -5.87 15.64
CA THR A 446 14.37 -7.14 15.33
C THR A 446 15.51 -7.46 16.30
N ARG A 447 15.61 -6.73 17.42
CA ARG A 447 16.70 -6.89 18.40
C ARG A 447 16.79 -8.30 19.00
N ASN A 448 15.71 -9.07 18.97
CA ASN A 448 15.66 -10.44 19.49
C ASN A 448 15.64 -11.52 18.39
N VAL A 449 15.64 -11.12 17.13
CA VAL A 449 15.58 -12.08 16.01
C VAL A 449 16.91 -12.79 15.83
N ILE A 450 16.84 -14.12 15.74
CA ILE A 450 17.99 -15.01 15.55
C ILE A 450 18.02 -15.56 14.12
N ASN A 451 16.85 -15.82 13.53
CA ASN A 451 16.70 -16.45 12.22
C ASN A 451 15.93 -15.58 11.24
N MET A 452 16.56 -15.21 10.12
CA MET A 452 16.00 -14.48 8.98
C MET A 452 16.26 -15.21 7.64
N ASN A 453 16.44 -16.55 7.66
CA ASN A 453 16.66 -17.31 6.43
C ASN A 453 15.55 -17.07 5.43
N ASP A 454 15.91 -16.82 4.18
CA ASP A 454 15.01 -16.62 3.04
C ASP A 454 13.92 -15.54 3.28
N MET A 455 14.09 -14.62 4.26
CA MET A 455 13.03 -13.71 4.71
C MET A 455 12.40 -12.90 3.58
N PHE A 456 13.20 -12.46 2.62
CA PHE A 456 12.76 -11.67 1.45
C PHE A 456 13.07 -12.36 0.12
N GLY A 457 13.49 -13.64 0.16
CA GLY A 457 13.91 -14.38 -1.03
C GLY A 457 12.82 -14.45 -2.11
N MET A 458 13.22 -14.44 -3.40
CA MET A 458 12.34 -14.57 -4.59
C MET A 458 11.20 -13.52 -4.67
N SER A 459 11.23 -12.48 -3.85
CA SER A 459 10.16 -11.48 -3.76
C SER A 459 10.17 -10.48 -4.92
N LYS A 460 9.02 -9.84 -5.17
CA LYS A 460 8.86 -8.74 -6.13
C LYS A 460 9.09 -7.36 -5.51
N ILE A 461 9.57 -7.33 -4.27
CA ILE A 461 9.77 -6.10 -3.50
C ILE A 461 10.79 -5.21 -4.21
N LYS A 462 10.46 -3.93 -4.35
CA LYS A 462 11.33 -2.87 -4.84
C LYS A 462 11.93 -2.06 -3.71
N THR A 463 11.11 -1.78 -2.67
CA THR A 463 11.50 -0.92 -1.54
C THR A 463 11.07 -1.54 -0.22
N ILE A 464 11.98 -1.58 0.74
CA ILE A 464 11.72 -1.97 2.13
C ILE A 464 12.03 -0.77 3.01
N TYR A 465 11.00 -0.17 3.61
CA TYR A 465 11.17 0.86 4.63
C TYR A 465 11.42 0.21 5.99
N VAL A 466 12.40 0.73 6.72
CA VAL A 466 12.71 0.28 8.09
C VAL A 466 12.88 1.48 9.03
N GLY A 467 12.74 1.22 10.34
CA GLY A 467 13.09 2.15 11.40
C GLY A 467 14.43 1.78 12.06
N SER A 468 14.85 2.56 13.04
CA SER A 468 16.11 2.39 13.78
C SER A 468 16.21 1.08 14.59
N ASN A 469 15.07 0.46 14.90
CA ASN A 469 15.01 -0.82 15.64
C ASN A 469 15.17 -2.06 14.75
N PHE A 470 15.22 -1.89 13.41
CA PHE A 470 15.53 -3.00 12.51
C PHE A 470 17.05 -3.23 12.47
N ILE A 471 17.53 -4.09 13.32
CA ILE A 471 18.96 -4.44 13.43
C ILE A 471 19.17 -5.94 13.33
N THR A 472 20.37 -6.35 12.91
CA THR A 472 20.71 -7.77 12.66
C THR A 472 21.79 -8.31 13.58
N ASN A 473 22.08 -7.64 14.70
CA ASN A 473 23.20 -7.98 15.58
C ASN A 473 23.11 -9.40 16.15
N LYS A 474 21.90 -9.85 16.56
CA LYS A 474 21.67 -11.20 17.09
C LYS A 474 21.37 -12.24 16.01
N VAL A 475 21.21 -11.84 14.76
CA VAL A 475 20.90 -12.79 13.69
C VAL A 475 22.09 -13.68 13.42
N THR A 476 21.93 -14.98 13.66
CA THR A 476 22.96 -16.02 13.38
C THR A 476 22.67 -16.77 12.08
N SER A 477 21.41 -16.79 11.64
CA SER A 477 20.97 -17.49 10.44
C SER A 477 20.26 -16.51 9.48
N SER A 478 20.87 -16.28 8.31
CA SER A 478 20.38 -15.33 7.29
C SER A 478 20.65 -15.82 5.86
N THR A 479 20.78 -17.14 5.70
CA THR A 479 21.04 -17.76 4.40
C THR A 479 19.94 -17.38 3.42
N ASN A 480 20.32 -16.97 2.21
CA ASN A 480 19.40 -16.62 1.12
C ASN A 480 18.41 -15.47 1.44
N MET A 481 18.66 -14.67 2.47
CA MET A 481 17.71 -13.64 2.96
C MET A 481 17.12 -12.81 1.82
N PHE A 482 17.91 -12.48 0.78
CA PHE A 482 17.50 -11.70 -0.38
C PHE A 482 17.63 -12.44 -1.72
N LYS A 483 17.87 -13.76 -1.71
CA LYS A 483 18.13 -14.53 -2.93
C LYS A 483 17.05 -14.32 -3.98
N ASN A 484 17.46 -13.99 -5.22
CA ASN A 484 16.58 -13.76 -6.37
C ASN A 484 15.57 -12.61 -6.22
N SER A 485 15.76 -11.68 -5.29
CA SER A 485 14.93 -10.47 -5.14
C SER A 485 15.46 -9.35 -6.05
N THR A 486 15.50 -9.61 -7.34
CA THR A 486 16.20 -8.81 -8.36
C THR A 486 15.65 -7.39 -8.56
N SER A 487 14.44 -7.11 -8.07
CA SER A 487 13.83 -5.78 -8.16
C SER A 487 14.21 -4.86 -7.00
N LEU A 488 14.85 -5.41 -5.94
CA LEU A 488 15.14 -4.71 -4.71
C LEU A 488 16.23 -3.66 -4.90
N ALA A 489 15.98 -2.46 -4.37
CA ALA A 489 16.96 -1.38 -4.31
C ALA A 489 16.88 -0.68 -2.95
N GLY A 490 18.04 -0.30 -2.43
CA GLY A 490 18.16 0.54 -1.25
C GLY A 490 17.81 2.00 -1.51
N GLY A 491 17.63 2.78 -0.45
CA GLY A 491 17.20 4.16 -0.52
C GLY A 491 18.14 5.09 -1.31
N PHE A 492 19.42 4.78 -1.36
CA PHE A 492 20.44 5.51 -2.12
C PHE A 492 20.81 4.82 -3.44
N GLY A 493 19.96 3.89 -3.92
CA GLY A 493 20.13 3.29 -5.24
C GLY A 493 21.01 2.04 -5.26
N THR A 494 21.40 1.49 -4.11
CA THR A 494 22.11 0.21 -4.06
C THR A 494 21.23 -0.90 -4.64
N LYS A 495 21.61 -1.41 -5.80
CA LYS A 495 20.88 -2.44 -6.53
C LYS A 495 21.20 -3.83 -5.98
N TYR A 496 20.24 -4.75 -6.15
CA TYR A 496 20.42 -6.16 -5.85
C TYR A 496 21.72 -6.70 -6.48
N ASN A 497 22.45 -7.49 -5.66
CA ASN A 497 23.65 -8.22 -6.08
C ASN A 497 23.57 -9.67 -5.59
N SER A 498 23.69 -10.63 -6.51
CA SER A 498 23.56 -12.07 -6.22
C SER A 498 24.63 -12.63 -5.27
N SER A 499 25.73 -11.92 -5.05
CA SER A 499 26.75 -12.26 -4.05
C SER A 499 26.50 -11.65 -2.66
N LYS A 500 25.46 -10.80 -2.52
CA LYS A 500 25.12 -10.02 -1.33
C LYS A 500 23.68 -10.32 -0.90
N ILE A 501 23.43 -11.56 -0.50
CA ILE A 501 22.07 -12.09 -0.28
C ILE A 501 21.77 -12.44 1.18
N ASP A 502 22.66 -12.10 2.09
CA ASP A 502 22.56 -12.35 3.53
C ASP A 502 22.33 -11.05 4.34
N LYS A 503 22.40 -11.15 5.67
CA LYS A 503 22.19 -10.00 6.58
C LYS A 503 23.18 -8.86 6.40
N THR A 504 24.32 -9.07 5.71
CA THR A 504 25.34 -8.01 5.54
C THR A 504 24.83 -6.82 4.75
N TYR A 505 23.78 -7.01 3.93
CA TYR A 505 23.08 -5.94 3.21
C TYR A 505 21.71 -5.59 3.81
N ALA A 506 21.30 -6.24 4.91
CA ALA A 506 20.08 -5.95 5.66
C ALA A 506 20.28 -4.73 6.57
N ARG A 507 20.55 -3.59 5.97
CA ARG A 507 20.77 -2.31 6.65
C ARG A 507 20.27 -1.14 5.78
N ILE A 508 20.05 -0.01 6.42
CA ILE A 508 19.72 1.23 5.72
C ILE A 508 20.85 1.54 4.74
N ASP A 509 20.44 1.78 3.49
CA ASP A 509 21.35 2.19 2.43
C ASP A 509 21.86 3.60 2.68
N SER A 510 23.15 3.81 2.47
CA SER A 510 23.80 5.12 2.55
C SER A 510 25.01 5.18 1.63
N CYS A 511 25.49 6.36 1.36
CA CYS A 511 26.70 6.53 0.57
C CYS A 511 27.94 5.85 1.16
N ALA A 512 28.04 5.77 2.49
CA ALA A 512 29.15 5.13 3.18
C ALA A 512 28.96 3.61 3.32
N THR A 513 27.73 3.16 3.47
CA THR A 513 27.40 1.76 3.77
C THR A 513 26.25 1.28 2.90
N PRO A 514 26.55 0.72 1.72
CA PRO A 514 25.52 0.18 0.83
C PRO A 514 24.65 -0.89 1.51
N GLY A 515 23.35 -0.80 1.34
CA GLY A 515 22.35 -1.69 1.92
C GLY A 515 21.07 -1.75 1.08
N TYR A 516 20.13 -2.62 1.45
CA TYR A 516 18.89 -2.78 0.68
C TYR A 516 17.67 -2.09 1.29
N PHE A 517 17.83 -1.41 2.43
CA PHE A 517 16.70 -0.78 3.12
C PHE A 517 16.70 0.72 2.92
N THR A 518 15.51 1.30 2.99
CA THR A 518 15.26 2.73 2.97
C THR A 518 14.87 3.19 4.37
N ASP A 519 15.48 4.27 4.87
CA ASP A 519 15.08 4.88 6.14
C ASP A 519 13.69 5.50 5.99
N LYS A 520 12.72 5.04 6.79
CA LYS A 520 11.36 5.57 6.77
C LYS A 520 11.29 7.04 7.20
N ASN A 521 12.10 7.42 8.19
CA ASN A 521 12.11 8.79 8.75
C ASN A 521 12.81 9.79 7.82
N ASN A 522 13.68 9.28 6.95
CA ASN A 522 14.45 10.05 5.98
C ASN A 522 14.16 9.61 4.53
N SER A 523 12.93 9.23 4.24
CA SER A 523 12.52 8.82 2.88
C SER A 523 12.66 9.94 1.84
N SER A 524 12.78 11.20 2.28
CA SER A 524 13.16 12.34 1.44
C SER A 524 14.62 12.27 0.97
N LEU A 525 15.46 11.40 1.58
CA LEU A 525 16.83 11.10 1.14
C LEU A 525 16.91 9.95 0.14
N ALA A 526 15.78 9.39 -0.30
CA ALA A 526 15.75 8.30 -1.28
C ALA A 526 16.32 8.80 -2.61
N GLY A 527 17.34 8.11 -3.10
CA GLY A 527 18.10 8.51 -4.28
C GLY A 527 17.34 8.36 -5.58
N GLY A 528 16.96 9.48 -6.18
CA GLY A 528 16.74 9.61 -7.60
C GLY A 528 18.03 9.95 -8.34
N THR A 529 17.93 10.64 -9.47
CA THR A 529 19.04 11.30 -10.17
C THR A 529 19.02 12.79 -9.84
N PHE A 530 20.11 13.48 -10.07
CA PHE A 530 20.14 14.94 -9.89
C PHE A 530 19.07 15.64 -10.74
N GLU A 531 18.75 15.10 -11.91
CA GLU A 531 17.70 15.59 -12.80
C GLU A 531 16.29 15.43 -12.21
N THR A 532 16.00 14.27 -11.62
CA THR A 532 14.64 13.89 -11.18
C THR A 532 14.30 14.30 -9.76
N ASP A 533 15.30 14.43 -8.87
CA ASP A 533 15.09 14.79 -7.47
C ASP A 533 14.56 16.20 -7.32
N SER A 534 13.69 16.43 -6.33
CA SER A 534 13.27 17.78 -5.96
C SER A 534 14.44 18.58 -5.36
N TRP A 535 14.39 19.91 -5.40
CA TRP A 535 15.40 20.74 -4.73
C TRP A 535 15.47 20.46 -3.24
N ALA A 536 14.34 20.21 -2.58
CA ALA A 536 14.31 19.85 -1.17
C ALA A 536 15.09 18.55 -0.89
N THR A 537 14.94 17.52 -1.77
CA THR A 537 15.70 16.26 -1.69
C THR A 537 17.20 16.49 -1.91
N ILE A 538 17.58 17.24 -2.95
CA ILE A 538 19.00 17.56 -3.23
C ILE A 538 19.64 18.27 -2.04
N ILE A 539 18.99 19.30 -1.51
CA ILE A 539 19.48 20.08 -0.37
C ILE A 539 19.66 19.20 0.87
N SER A 540 18.66 18.33 1.16
CA SER A 540 18.72 17.39 2.26
C SER A 540 19.88 16.40 2.11
N ASN A 541 20.07 15.85 0.90
CA ASN A 541 21.17 14.93 0.58
C ASN A 541 22.54 15.61 0.76
N VAL A 542 22.67 16.85 0.30
CA VAL A 542 23.92 17.63 0.46
C VAL A 542 24.21 17.89 1.95
N ARG A 543 23.22 18.33 2.72
CA ARG A 543 23.36 18.60 4.17
C ARG A 543 23.74 17.38 4.99
N SER A 544 23.23 16.22 4.60
CA SER A 544 23.53 14.94 5.28
C SER A 544 24.80 14.24 4.74
N GLY A 545 25.47 14.81 3.73
CA GLY A 545 26.63 14.19 3.09
C GLY A 545 26.29 12.97 2.21
N GLN A 546 25.01 12.82 1.86
CA GLN A 546 24.50 11.67 1.09
C GLN A 546 24.38 12.03 -0.40
N THR A 547 25.50 12.24 -1.06
CA THR A 547 25.53 12.73 -2.46
C THR A 547 26.09 11.72 -3.47
N CYS A 548 26.27 10.45 -3.08
CA CYS A 548 26.91 9.43 -3.96
C CYS A 548 26.10 9.06 -5.21
N MET A 549 24.81 9.36 -5.25
CA MET A 549 23.96 9.18 -6.44
C MET A 549 24.17 10.29 -7.47
N TYR A 550 24.74 11.41 -7.07
CA TYR A 550 25.03 12.55 -7.94
C TYR A 550 26.48 12.50 -8.42
N LYS A 551 26.70 12.94 -9.63
CA LYS A 551 28.02 12.97 -10.25
C LYS A 551 28.34 14.38 -10.73
N VAL A 552 29.61 14.74 -10.69
CA VAL A 552 30.09 15.95 -11.35
C VAL A 552 29.71 15.88 -12.83
N GLY A 553 29.09 16.95 -13.34
CA GLY A 553 28.57 17.03 -14.70
C GLY A 553 27.07 16.71 -14.84
N ASP A 554 26.42 16.09 -13.81
CA ASP A 554 24.97 15.88 -13.84
C ASP A 554 24.24 17.23 -13.94
N THR A 555 23.15 17.26 -14.70
CA THR A 555 22.41 18.47 -15.03
C THR A 555 20.97 18.43 -14.54
N LYS A 556 20.39 19.62 -14.33
CA LYS A 556 18.99 19.79 -13.96
C LYS A 556 18.46 21.11 -14.52
N SER A 557 17.24 21.07 -15.05
CA SER A 557 16.52 22.28 -15.47
C SER A 557 16.05 23.10 -14.27
N VAL A 558 16.15 24.42 -14.38
CA VAL A 558 15.70 25.38 -13.37
C VAL A 558 15.01 26.58 -14.03
N SER A 559 13.84 26.97 -13.51
CA SER A 559 13.18 28.21 -13.94
C SER A 559 13.82 29.40 -13.27
N VAL A 560 14.16 30.43 -14.04
CA VAL A 560 14.76 31.69 -13.58
C VAL A 560 13.78 32.84 -13.88
N GLY A 561 12.51 32.67 -13.47
CA GLY A 561 11.48 33.68 -13.63
C GLY A 561 11.38 34.21 -15.07
N THR A 562 11.46 35.54 -15.25
CA THR A 562 11.36 36.19 -16.55
C THR A 562 12.53 35.91 -17.49
N TYR A 563 13.63 35.35 -16.98
CA TYR A 563 14.78 34.96 -17.81
C TYR A 563 14.60 33.59 -18.48
N GLY A 564 13.52 32.83 -18.14
CA GLY A 564 13.24 31.54 -18.78
C GLY A 564 13.73 30.34 -18.01
N THR A 565 13.79 29.20 -18.69
CA THR A 565 14.31 27.95 -18.13
C THR A 565 15.73 27.70 -18.58
N HIS A 566 16.60 27.44 -17.63
CA HIS A 566 18.06 27.25 -17.84
C HIS A 566 18.49 25.92 -17.24
N THR A 567 19.72 25.53 -17.57
CA THR A 567 20.32 24.28 -17.06
C THR A 567 21.41 24.60 -16.06
N VAL A 568 21.31 24.03 -14.86
CA VAL A 568 22.41 23.99 -13.90
C VAL A 568 23.09 22.62 -13.95
N ARG A 569 24.39 22.58 -13.67
CA ARG A 569 25.16 21.34 -13.52
C ARG A 569 25.97 21.31 -12.24
N ILE A 570 26.24 20.13 -11.75
CA ILE A 570 27.18 19.93 -10.65
C ILE A 570 28.59 20.16 -11.15
N SER A 571 29.20 21.22 -10.71
CA SER A 571 30.57 21.60 -11.16
C SER A 571 31.64 21.27 -10.11
N ASN A 572 31.28 21.09 -8.85
CA ASN A 572 32.20 20.63 -7.81
C ASN A 572 31.49 19.85 -6.71
N MET A 573 32.12 18.81 -6.19
CA MET A 573 31.63 18.03 -5.05
C MET A 573 32.72 17.85 -3.98
N SER A 574 33.97 18.06 -4.33
CA SER A 574 35.10 17.84 -3.41
C SER A 574 35.29 18.98 -2.42
N THR A 575 35.79 18.63 -1.22
CA THR A 575 36.13 19.59 -0.15
C THR A 575 37.56 19.29 0.32
N PRO A 576 38.59 19.71 -0.44
CA PRO A 576 39.97 19.49 -0.04
C PRO A 576 40.35 20.31 1.18
N SER A 577 41.50 20.01 1.80
CA SER A 577 41.97 20.63 3.06
C SER A 577 42.17 22.15 2.95
N GLU A 578 42.46 22.66 1.77
CA GLU A 578 42.62 24.10 1.51
C GLU A 578 41.34 24.88 1.81
N CYS A 579 40.16 24.25 1.66
CA CYS A 579 38.88 24.86 1.98
C CYS A 579 38.72 25.26 3.46
N SER A 580 39.56 24.76 4.36
CA SER A 580 39.58 25.14 5.76
C SER A 580 40.40 26.39 6.05
N LYS A 581 41.24 26.86 5.10
CA LYS A 581 42.08 28.01 5.28
C LYS A 581 41.31 29.33 5.23
N SER A 582 41.60 30.24 6.11
CA SER A 582 40.92 31.55 6.21
C SER A 582 41.13 32.44 4.99
N ASN A 583 42.25 32.26 4.29
CA ASN A 583 42.60 33.00 3.06
C ASN A 583 42.21 32.28 1.75
N PHE A 584 41.39 31.22 1.81
CA PHE A 584 40.96 30.49 0.65
C PHE A 584 39.50 30.83 0.26
N SER A 585 39.23 30.93 -1.03
CA SER A 585 37.89 31.14 -1.59
C SER A 585 37.05 29.87 -1.43
N GLN A 586 35.81 30.05 -1.05
CA GLN A 586 34.89 28.91 -0.86
C GLN A 586 34.18 28.52 -2.17
N THR A 587 34.47 29.18 -3.29
CA THR A 587 33.79 29.02 -4.59
C THR A 587 34.01 27.67 -5.26
N ALA A 588 35.05 26.92 -4.88
CA ALA A 588 35.36 25.58 -5.36
C ALA A 588 35.42 24.55 -4.19
N CYS A 589 34.60 24.75 -3.17
CA CYS A 589 34.57 23.92 -1.97
C CYS A 589 33.16 23.32 -1.75
N GLY A 590 33.06 21.98 -1.64
CA GLY A 590 31.82 21.28 -1.42
C GLY A 590 30.91 21.25 -2.65
N PHE A 591 29.61 21.23 -2.44
CA PHE A 591 28.63 21.03 -3.51
C PHE A 591 28.35 22.37 -4.23
N VAL A 592 28.95 22.54 -5.40
CA VAL A 592 28.82 23.73 -6.23
C VAL A 592 28.03 23.41 -7.49
N LEU A 593 27.04 24.22 -7.77
CA LEU A 593 26.30 24.27 -9.00
C LEU A 593 26.69 25.50 -9.82
N GLU A 594 26.79 25.35 -11.12
CA GLU A 594 26.92 26.47 -12.05
C GLU A 594 25.85 26.40 -13.12
N PHE A 595 25.44 27.52 -13.69
CA PHE A 595 24.66 27.51 -14.92
C PHE A 595 25.51 26.99 -16.09
N ALA A 596 25.03 25.94 -16.76
CA ALA A 596 25.69 25.33 -17.89
C ALA A 596 25.51 26.16 -19.17
N ASP A 597 24.52 27.04 -19.18
CA ASP A 597 24.20 27.99 -20.23
C ASP A 597 24.27 29.44 -19.72
N ILE A 598 24.03 30.40 -20.59
CA ILE A 598 24.04 31.83 -20.27
C ILE A 598 22.60 32.30 -20.08
N ILE A 599 22.31 32.83 -18.88
CA ILE A 599 20.94 33.26 -18.47
C ILE A 599 20.52 34.51 -19.26
N THR A 600 21.42 35.49 -19.37
CA THR A 600 21.20 36.80 -20.02
C THR A 600 22.54 37.47 -20.27
N SER A 601 22.51 38.67 -20.81
CA SER A 601 23.72 39.52 -20.96
C SER A 601 23.58 40.79 -20.12
N TYR A 602 24.68 41.21 -19.50
CA TYR A 602 24.73 42.41 -18.65
C TYR A 602 26.13 43.03 -18.66
N LYS A 603 26.24 44.32 -18.32
CA LYS A 603 27.51 45.03 -18.15
C LYS A 603 28.13 44.70 -16.80
N VAL A 604 29.46 44.66 -16.73
CA VAL A 604 30.16 44.54 -15.45
C VAL A 604 30.02 45.84 -14.64
N ASN A 605 30.28 47.01 -15.30
CA ASN A 605 30.04 48.36 -14.77
C ASN A 605 29.46 49.26 -15.88
N ASP A 606 28.99 50.44 -15.50
CA ASP A 606 28.53 51.46 -16.48
C ASP A 606 29.65 52.27 -17.05
N THR A 607 30.83 52.24 -16.39
CA THR A 607 32.04 52.98 -16.74
C THR A 607 33.19 52.02 -17.02
N ASP A 608 34.17 52.46 -17.75
CA ASP A 608 35.36 51.70 -18.11
C ASP A 608 36.36 51.63 -16.96
N THR A 609 35.93 51.12 -15.83
CA THR A 609 36.79 50.89 -14.66
C THR A 609 36.31 49.67 -13.86
N TYR A 610 37.27 48.90 -13.35
CA TYR A 610 37.03 47.76 -12.46
C TYR A 610 37.65 47.96 -11.09
N LYS A 611 37.85 49.21 -10.65
CA LYS A 611 38.32 49.54 -9.31
C LYS A 611 37.36 49.00 -8.27
N GLY A 612 37.90 48.34 -7.22
CA GLY A 612 37.14 47.63 -6.23
C GLY A 612 36.63 46.24 -6.69
N GLY A 613 36.95 45.83 -7.91
CA GLY A 613 36.74 44.50 -8.46
C GLY A 613 35.31 43.95 -8.34
N TRP A 614 35.19 42.65 -8.23
CA TRP A 614 33.88 41.95 -8.05
C TRP A 614 33.03 42.51 -6.87
N PRO A 615 33.58 42.76 -5.70
CA PRO A 615 32.77 43.29 -4.58
C PRO A 615 32.05 44.61 -4.87
N ALA A 616 32.63 45.46 -5.72
CA ALA A 616 32.10 46.81 -5.99
C ALA A 616 31.34 46.88 -7.33
N CYS A 617 31.39 45.84 -8.20
CA CYS A 617 30.85 45.94 -9.53
C CYS A 617 29.31 45.83 -9.57
N LYS A 618 28.74 46.46 -10.62
CA LYS A 618 27.28 46.45 -10.88
C LYS A 618 26.77 45.03 -11.22
N MET A 619 27.58 44.23 -11.90
CA MET A 619 27.24 42.82 -12.24
C MET A 619 26.99 41.99 -11.00
N ARG A 620 27.78 42.13 -9.93
CA ARG A 620 27.58 41.46 -8.65
C ARG A 620 26.20 41.78 -8.04
N THR A 621 25.85 43.06 -8.03
CA THR A 621 24.54 43.53 -7.57
C THR A 621 23.39 42.91 -8.39
N PHE A 622 23.53 42.91 -9.71
CA PHE A 622 22.57 42.31 -10.63
C PHE A 622 22.38 40.81 -10.37
N VAL A 623 23.48 40.08 -10.27
CA VAL A 623 23.43 38.62 -10.03
C VAL A 623 22.80 38.28 -8.70
N ASN A 624 23.14 38.97 -7.61
CA ASN A 624 22.64 38.65 -6.26
C ASN A 624 21.23 39.23 -5.98
N ASN A 625 20.76 40.22 -6.72
CA ASN A 625 19.41 40.76 -6.55
C ASN A 625 18.45 40.23 -7.62
N ASN A 626 18.78 40.44 -8.90
CA ASN A 626 17.82 40.13 -9.98
C ASN A 626 17.78 38.61 -10.27
N ILE A 627 18.93 37.99 -10.54
CA ILE A 627 18.99 36.55 -10.86
C ILE A 627 18.62 35.72 -9.62
N TYR A 628 19.22 36.00 -8.45
CA TYR A 628 18.91 35.26 -7.22
C TYR A 628 17.41 35.31 -6.86
N ASN A 629 16.77 36.49 -6.95
CA ASN A 629 15.34 36.62 -6.61
C ASN A 629 14.44 35.89 -7.62
N ALA A 630 14.88 35.72 -8.85
CA ALA A 630 14.16 34.99 -9.90
C ALA A 630 14.24 33.46 -9.77
N LEU A 631 15.12 32.93 -8.90
CA LEU A 631 15.21 31.50 -8.64
C LEU A 631 14.01 30.96 -7.84
N PRO A 632 13.64 29.67 -8.00
CA PRO A 632 12.61 29.02 -7.20
C PRO A 632 12.91 29.11 -5.69
N SER A 633 11.84 29.26 -4.90
CA SER A 633 11.95 29.42 -3.44
C SER A 633 12.58 28.24 -2.74
N ASP A 634 12.26 27.02 -3.19
CA ASP A 634 12.82 25.77 -2.68
C ASP A 634 14.34 25.67 -2.96
N LEU A 635 14.79 26.03 -4.17
CA LEU A 635 16.22 26.11 -4.47
C LEU A 635 16.92 27.17 -3.61
N LYS A 636 16.34 28.37 -3.48
CA LYS A 636 16.91 29.46 -2.65
C LYS A 636 17.14 29.04 -1.19
N SER A 637 16.31 28.15 -0.65
CA SER A 637 16.43 27.67 0.73
C SER A 637 17.72 26.90 1.02
N GLY A 638 18.35 26.35 -0.01
CA GLY A 638 19.61 25.61 0.09
C GLY A 638 20.85 26.40 -0.34
N ILE A 639 20.69 27.57 -0.96
CA ILE A 639 21.83 28.37 -1.40
C ILE A 639 22.47 29.05 -0.19
N ILE A 640 23.73 28.70 0.11
CA ILE A 640 24.47 29.24 1.25
C ILE A 640 25.31 30.46 0.85
N ASN A 641 25.61 31.32 1.84
CA ASN A 641 26.57 32.41 1.70
C ASN A 641 27.96 31.83 1.44
N THR A 642 28.61 32.29 0.39
CA THR A 642 29.91 31.80 -0.08
C THR A 642 30.91 32.91 0.01
N LYS A 643 32.03 32.65 0.69
CA LYS A 643 33.19 33.56 0.67
C LYS A 643 33.86 33.50 -0.69
N VAL A 644 33.93 34.63 -1.37
CA VAL A 644 34.49 34.79 -2.73
C VAL A 644 35.74 35.67 -2.59
N ILE A 645 36.88 35.15 -3.05
CA ILE A 645 38.09 35.93 -3.18
C ILE A 645 38.34 36.17 -4.67
N THR A 646 38.59 37.39 -5.03
CA THR A 646 38.77 37.84 -6.43
C THR A 646 40.10 38.53 -6.62
N GLY A 647 40.78 38.19 -7.68
CA GLY A 647 42.01 38.86 -8.09
C GLY A 647 41.78 40.34 -8.37
N HIS A 648 42.74 41.17 -7.99
CA HIS A 648 42.70 42.59 -8.21
C HIS A 648 43.27 42.99 -9.56
N GLY A 649 42.77 44.09 -10.13
CA GLY A 649 43.38 44.80 -11.26
C GLY A 649 44.49 45.73 -10.80
N SER A 650 45.12 46.44 -11.74
CA SER A 650 46.18 47.42 -11.45
C SER A 650 45.66 48.64 -10.67
N ALA A 651 44.33 48.85 -10.60
CA ALA A 651 43.71 49.94 -9.84
C ALA A 651 43.59 49.64 -8.35
N ASP A 652 43.87 48.43 -7.91
CA ASP A 652 43.77 47.92 -6.51
C ASP A 652 45.10 47.28 -6.12
N SER A 653 45.45 47.27 -4.83
CA SER A 653 46.74 46.80 -4.32
C SER A 653 46.74 45.38 -3.75
N GLN A 654 45.55 44.75 -3.59
CA GLN A 654 45.42 43.42 -3.01
C GLN A 654 44.08 42.75 -3.42
N ASN A 655 44.04 41.41 -3.32
CA ASN A 655 42.85 40.63 -3.62
C ASN A 655 41.65 41.06 -2.75
N LEU A 656 40.51 41.08 -3.34
CA LEU A 656 39.27 41.58 -2.78
C LEU A 656 38.36 40.42 -2.33
N THR A 657 37.66 40.62 -1.20
CA THR A 657 36.78 39.58 -0.64
C THR A 657 35.34 40.07 -0.56
N SER A 658 34.42 39.22 -0.96
CA SER A 658 32.97 39.39 -0.75
C SER A 658 32.31 38.12 -0.18
N THR A 659 31.05 38.26 0.22
CA THR A 659 30.21 37.14 0.62
C THR A 659 28.96 37.20 -0.25
N ASP A 660 28.71 36.12 -1.04
CA ASP A 660 27.70 36.11 -2.09
C ASP A 660 26.83 34.86 -2.05
N LYS A 661 25.59 34.97 -2.47
CA LYS A 661 24.70 33.85 -2.78
C LYS A 661 25.02 33.28 -4.16
N LEU A 662 25.14 34.15 -5.14
CA LEU A 662 25.59 33.82 -6.49
C LEU A 662 26.86 34.58 -6.82
N TYR A 663 27.76 33.94 -7.56
CA TYR A 663 29.04 34.54 -8.00
C TYR A 663 29.39 34.08 -9.40
N LEU A 664 30.13 34.88 -10.15
CA LEU A 664 30.76 34.44 -11.42
C LEU A 664 32.02 33.63 -11.09
N LEU A 665 32.40 32.73 -11.99
CA LEU A 665 33.65 31.97 -11.87
C LEU A 665 34.88 32.87 -12.06
N SER A 666 36.03 32.41 -11.54
CA SER A 666 37.37 33.01 -11.85
C SER A 666 38.09 32.21 -12.93
N THR A 667 39.21 32.73 -13.40
CA THR A 667 40.06 32.01 -14.34
C THR A 667 40.58 30.70 -13.78
N ALA A 668 41.01 30.67 -12.53
CA ALA A 668 41.53 29.47 -11.86
C ALA A 668 40.46 28.39 -11.62
N GLU A 669 39.18 28.76 -11.58
CA GLU A 669 38.07 27.81 -11.43
C GLU A 669 37.69 27.12 -12.75
N VAL A 670 38.06 27.74 -13.89
CA VAL A 670 37.79 27.21 -15.22
C VAL A 670 39.01 26.50 -15.80
N TRP A 671 40.17 27.13 -15.83
CA TRP A 671 41.36 26.59 -16.49
C TRP A 671 42.45 26.18 -15.50
N GLU A 672 43.04 25.02 -15.71
CA GLU A 672 44.26 24.63 -15.02
C GLU A 672 45.43 25.57 -15.47
N ASN A 673 46.47 25.66 -14.63
CA ASN A 673 47.68 26.40 -14.94
C ASN A 673 48.31 25.89 -16.24
N GLY A 674 48.01 26.54 -17.34
CA GLY A 674 48.64 26.30 -18.64
C GLY A 674 49.90 27.15 -18.83
N THR A 675 50.64 26.86 -19.88
CA THR A 675 51.82 27.62 -20.30
C THR A 675 51.49 29.01 -20.88
N SER A 676 50.20 29.33 -21.03
CA SER A 676 49.75 30.64 -21.49
C SER A 676 50.05 31.71 -20.46
N ASN A 677 50.80 32.68 -20.85
CA ASN A 677 51.26 33.77 -19.99
C ASN A 677 50.15 34.68 -19.45
N GLU A 678 48.94 34.64 -19.99
CA GLU A 678 47.96 35.71 -19.77
C GLU A 678 47.02 35.48 -18.61
N ILE A 679 46.58 34.22 -18.36
CA ILE A 679 45.75 33.94 -17.16
C ILE A 679 46.57 33.90 -15.85
N LYS A 680 47.90 33.86 -15.94
CA LYS A 680 48.79 33.98 -14.75
C LYS A 680 48.64 35.33 -14.02
N TYR A 681 48.10 36.33 -14.71
CA TYR A 681 47.86 37.67 -14.12
C TYR A 681 46.58 37.78 -13.31
N ASP A 682 45.83 36.67 -13.10
CA ASP A 682 44.85 36.58 -12.05
C ASP A 682 45.56 36.39 -10.70
N THR A 683 45.61 37.43 -9.92
CA THR A 683 46.32 37.48 -8.62
C THR A 683 45.68 36.60 -7.54
N ALA A 684 44.47 36.02 -7.77
CA ALA A 684 43.78 35.14 -6.86
C ALA A 684 43.88 33.65 -7.23
N ARG A 685 44.74 33.25 -8.18
CA ARG A 685 44.84 31.85 -8.59
C ARG A 685 45.23 30.89 -7.47
N ASP A 686 46.10 31.30 -6.57
CA ASP A 686 46.62 30.49 -5.47
C ASP A 686 45.63 30.37 -4.28
N VAL A 687 44.57 31.14 -4.30
CA VAL A 687 43.53 31.14 -3.21
C VAL A 687 42.18 30.56 -3.64
N THR A 688 42.14 29.90 -4.77
CA THR A 688 41.04 29.08 -5.26
C THR A 688 41.59 27.91 -6.06
N ARG A 689 40.75 27.10 -6.67
CA ARG A 689 41.17 25.95 -7.47
C ARG A 689 40.21 25.68 -8.63
N GLN A 690 40.65 24.90 -9.59
CA GLN A 690 39.78 24.44 -10.67
C GLN A 690 38.64 23.60 -10.13
N LEU A 691 37.43 23.86 -10.62
CA LEU A 691 36.24 23.06 -10.30
C LEU A 691 36.38 21.63 -10.86
N ASP A 692 35.86 20.67 -10.13
CA ASP A 692 35.97 19.25 -10.47
C ASP A 692 35.46 18.92 -11.88
N TYR A 693 34.42 19.61 -12.37
CA TYR A 693 33.92 19.45 -13.75
C TYR A 693 34.98 19.79 -14.78
N TYR A 694 35.58 21.00 -14.71
CA TYR A 694 36.59 21.42 -15.67
C TYR A 694 37.86 20.59 -15.54
N LYS A 695 38.21 20.16 -14.36
CA LYS A 695 39.33 19.23 -14.11
C LYS A 695 39.08 17.87 -14.79
N GLN A 696 37.88 17.28 -14.65
CA GLN A 696 37.53 16.03 -15.33
C GLN A 696 37.53 16.15 -16.85
N MET A 697 37.17 17.32 -17.38
CA MET A 697 37.20 17.59 -18.82
C MET A 697 38.60 17.92 -19.34
N GLY A 698 39.62 17.96 -18.45
CA GLY A 698 40.97 18.30 -18.79
C GLY A 698 41.08 19.71 -19.36
N THR A 699 40.30 20.66 -18.81
CA THR A 699 40.20 22.03 -19.31
C THR A 699 41.46 22.83 -18.95
N THR A 700 42.19 23.26 -19.99
CA THR A 700 43.40 24.10 -19.91
C THR A 700 43.24 25.23 -20.89
N THR A 701 44.20 26.16 -20.94
CA THR A 701 44.26 27.22 -21.98
C THR A 701 44.53 26.68 -23.41
N ASN A 702 44.91 25.41 -23.53
CA ASN A 702 45.11 24.75 -24.84
C ASN A 702 43.99 23.75 -25.16
N ASN A 703 43.19 23.36 -24.15
CA ASN A 703 42.01 22.46 -24.28
C ASN A 703 40.81 23.08 -23.55
N TYR A 704 40.11 23.98 -24.19
CA TYR A 704 39.17 24.91 -23.56
C TYR A 704 37.70 24.70 -23.96
N SER A 705 37.39 23.80 -24.88
CA SER A 705 36.02 23.65 -25.43
C SER A 705 34.93 23.39 -24.34
N ALA A 706 35.32 22.79 -23.23
CA ALA A 706 34.39 22.54 -22.11
C ALA A 706 33.96 23.82 -21.37
N ALA A 707 34.71 24.94 -21.55
CA ALA A 707 34.33 26.23 -20.98
C ALA A 707 33.35 27.02 -21.86
N ALA A 708 33.12 26.58 -23.11
CA ALA A 708 32.18 27.23 -24.01
C ALA A 708 30.74 27.12 -23.49
N LYS A 709 29.99 28.23 -23.47
CA LYS A 709 28.57 28.26 -23.09
C LYS A 709 27.71 28.86 -24.20
N LYS A 710 26.42 28.51 -24.21
CA LYS A 710 25.46 28.95 -25.22
C LYS A 710 24.45 29.93 -24.61
N MET A 711 23.98 30.84 -25.44
CA MET A 711 22.80 31.67 -25.20
C MET A 711 21.89 31.49 -26.43
N ASN A 712 20.62 31.10 -26.20
CA ASN A 712 19.65 30.85 -27.28
C ASN A 712 20.20 29.93 -28.38
N SER A 713 20.74 28.75 -28.01
CA SER A 713 21.35 27.74 -28.88
C SER A 713 22.66 28.13 -29.62
N GLY A 714 23.07 29.38 -29.59
CA GLY A 714 24.35 29.84 -30.16
C GLY A 714 25.48 30.02 -29.13
N GLY A 715 26.71 29.74 -29.50
CA GLY A 715 27.88 30.09 -28.68
C GLY A 715 27.93 31.58 -28.40
N TYR A 716 28.15 31.96 -27.14
CA TYR A 716 28.20 33.36 -26.75
C TYR A 716 29.36 33.61 -25.75
N ILE A 717 29.91 34.82 -25.75
CA ILE A 717 30.92 35.23 -24.78
C ILE A 717 30.28 35.38 -23.37
N TRP A 718 30.98 34.97 -22.32
CA TRP A 718 30.48 35.17 -20.95
C TRP A 718 31.54 35.68 -19.98
N ARG A 719 31.12 36.39 -18.95
CA ARG A 719 31.99 37.10 -18.02
C ARG A 719 32.46 36.24 -16.87
N LEU A 720 33.72 36.46 -16.47
CA LEU A 720 34.29 36.01 -15.20
C LEU A 720 34.33 37.17 -14.21
N ARG A 721 34.59 36.86 -12.92
CA ARG A 721 34.73 37.91 -11.88
C ARG A 721 36.12 38.48 -11.74
N THR A 722 37.12 37.91 -12.40
CA THR A 722 38.52 38.21 -12.23
C THR A 722 38.93 39.45 -13.04
N ALA A 723 39.62 40.40 -12.37
CA ALA A 723 40.27 41.51 -13.03
C ALA A 723 41.56 41.06 -13.75
N TRP A 724 41.89 41.73 -14.82
CA TRP A 724 43.19 41.56 -15.47
C TRP A 724 44.20 42.53 -14.87
N SER A 725 45.24 42.02 -14.17
CA SER A 725 46.11 42.85 -13.36
C SER A 725 47.03 43.79 -14.16
N PHE A 726 47.15 43.66 -15.47
CA PHE A 726 47.91 44.57 -16.32
C PHE A 726 47.14 45.81 -16.76
N ASN A 727 45.82 45.77 -16.74
CA ASN A 727 44.99 46.85 -17.21
C ASN A 727 43.91 47.14 -16.14
N PRO A 728 43.79 48.39 -15.66
CA PRO A 728 42.79 48.76 -14.63
C PRO A 728 41.36 48.61 -15.13
N ASP A 729 41.16 48.57 -16.44
CA ASP A 729 39.90 48.70 -17.12
C ASP A 729 39.49 47.38 -17.84
N SER A 730 40.09 46.25 -17.48
CA SER A 730 39.78 44.98 -18.13
C SER A 730 39.42 43.86 -17.17
N VAL A 731 38.41 43.08 -17.57
CA VAL A 731 37.86 41.91 -16.86
C VAL A 731 37.96 40.69 -17.74
N TYR A 732 38.39 39.56 -17.19
CA TYR A 732 38.42 38.29 -17.91
C TYR A 732 37.02 37.78 -18.27
N GLY A 733 36.95 37.05 -19.34
CA GLY A 733 35.80 36.35 -19.82
C GLY A 733 36.18 35.11 -20.62
N VAL A 734 35.19 34.44 -21.13
CA VAL A 734 35.29 33.21 -21.94
C VAL A 734 34.72 33.47 -23.32
N GLU A 735 35.49 33.18 -24.34
CA GLU A 735 35.10 33.26 -25.78
C GLU A 735 34.04 32.19 -26.11
N ARG A 736 33.45 32.30 -27.30
CA ARG A 736 32.49 31.32 -27.87
C ARG A 736 33.09 29.92 -28.02
N SER A 737 34.39 29.85 -28.23
CA SER A 737 35.18 28.62 -28.35
C SER A 737 35.46 27.97 -26.97
N GLY A 738 35.34 28.73 -25.88
CA GLY A 738 35.76 28.35 -24.53
C GLY A 738 37.14 28.90 -24.13
N ASP A 739 37.86 29.57 -25.06
CA ASP A 739 39.14 30.24 -24.77
C ASP A 739 38.91 31.47 -23.89
N TRP A 740 39.98 31.96 -23.26
CA TRP A 740 39.92 33.16 -22.47
C TRP A 740 39.97 34.42 -23.34
N TYR A 741 39.40 35.52 -22.85
CA TYR A 741 39.57 36.87 -23.40
C TYR A 741 39.53 37.90 -22.29
N SER A 742 39.88 39.16 -22.60
CA SER A 742 39.67 40.30 -21.69
C SER A 742 38.91 41.42 -22.41
N ARG A 743 38.10 42.16 -21.68
CA ARG A 743 37.29 43.27 -22.20
C ARG A 743 37.01 44.27 -21.08
N ASP A 744 36.79 45.49 -21.47
CA ASP A 744 36.41 46.58 -20.59
C ASP A 744 35.06 46.33 -19.93
N PRO A 745 34.85 46.79 -18.69
CA PRO A 745 33.70 46.51 -17.88
C PRO A 745 32.38 47.05 -18.43
N GLU A 746 32.40 48.08 -19.22
CA GLU A 746 31.20 48.71 -19.82
C GLU A 746 30.55 47.86 -20.95
N TYR A 747 31.30 46.92 -21.53
CA TYR A 747 30.75 46.07 -22.59
C TYR A 747 29.88 44.97 -22.01
N THR A 748 28.74 44.76 -22.68
CA THR A 748 27.80 43.69 -22.35
C THR A 748 28.42 42.31 -22.60
N GLY A 749 28.27 41.40 -21.65
CA GLY A 749 28.69 40.01 -21.78
C GLY A 749 27.74 39.07 -21.07
N GLY A 750 27.81 37.80 -21.39
CA GLY A 750 26.93 36.75 -20.84
C GLY A 750 27.10 36.56 -19.35
N VAL A 751 25.99 36.32 -18.69
CA VAL A 751 25.89 36.08 -17.25
C VAL A 751 25.59 34.61 -17.01
N SER A 752 26.54 33.92 -16.40
CA SER A 752 26.43 32.49 -16.05
C SER A 752 27.02 32.26 -14.65
N PRO A 753 26.24 32.50 -13.60
CA PRO A 753 26.73 32.41 -12.23
C PRO A 753 26.83 30.97 -11.72
N ALA A 754 27.54 30.82 -10.60
CA ALA A 754 27.61 29.61 -9.78
C ALA A 754 27.15 29.92 -8.37
N PHE A 755 26.84 28.87 -7.61
CA PHE A 755 26.40 28.95 -6.22
C PHE A 755 26.67 27.65 -5.48
N ARG A 756 26.70 27.73 -4.16
CA ARG A 756 26.88 26.55 -3.28
C ARG A 756 25.57 26.16 -2.64
N ILE A 757 25.36 24.86 -2.54
CA ILE A 757 24.28 24.24 -1.74
C ILE A 757 24.86 23.73 -0.43
N GLY A 758 24.13 24.01 0.69
CA GLY A 758 24.52 23.53 2.01
C GLY A 758 23.43 23.67 3.08
#